data_089df287d89e620b55dedc10a87b69d6
#
_entry.id   089df287d89e620b55dedc10a87b69d6
#
_cell.length_a   1.000
_cell.length_b   1.000
_cell.length_c   1.000
_cell.angle_alpha   90.00
_cell.angle_beta   90.00
_cell.angle_gamma   90.00
#
_symmetry.space_group_name_H-M   'P 1'
#
loop_
_entity.id
_entity.type
_entity.pdbx_description
1 polymer ?
#
loop_
_entity_poly.entity_id
_entity_poly.type
_entity_poly.pdbx_seq_one_letter_code
_entity_poly.pdbx_strand_id
1 'polypeptide(L)'
;MNRSYALVWNQATGCWNVASEGTRRRGKSGRGTLLAVAGASLLNLLGLPEAFALPSDGKIVNGQGSIHTSVDGKHMTIDQQSQKLIAHWNGFDIAADERVSFQQQNSNAIALNRVLGNDGSKILGKLDANGKVFLINPNGVMFGKTAQVNVGGLVASTLDISDKDFLDGNYRFSGKSGAGVSNAGTLSASEGGSIALLGARVDNSGVVQARLGSVALGAGQDVSLNFDGDGLLNLQVNAGAVDALAHNGGLLKADGGQVLMTARSADSLLKTVVSNQGVIEAKTLQNKSGRIVLDAGDGGAVLVAGRQDASALGGQGDGGVVENRGGKVEVQLAAQVDTQADQGRTGTWKIRSNEVDVAQTATRKTPTLLADTLSRNLGSTHIELTSKRGNLKVDAPVSWNSANKLSLSAEQGDVELNGTIKATGNGAGLALNARNEIRQKADITLSGQNTALSLNYGKRHSLQDDARVTLSGKGASFRANDQDYKVVQSLQQLREIDRNLGERYVLGNAIDGGNTSFLSLGNGRAFTGIFDGLGNEISNLAVYGTSAFIGLFSNNHGTLRNLYLDRVEVSGSRSTGYNNDIGTLAGANLGTIHNVKVSNARVTGSAQNNTLGGLVGLNLGRIDQASASGQLIGNGRTYAIGGLVGENISTANGIASIDNSQADVIISGRMSSDSTAYGAGGLVGNNREARISNSHASGSLNLAGNNLNLGGLLGRNYLGELTNASSSASVSGSGRGGFRGGLVGFNEKGTLTNVSARGNVNGAGAVAAGGLVGRNEGGTLTNASAEGDVSGNGTDSLGGLVGNNVKGTLSNVSASGNVADKSGRHLGGLIGSSEQSTITNAKARGDVNGMANDARVGGLIGSSKDTLITNAQASGKVRGGIGAFAGGLVGQLEGSSKVANSSASGDVEGGASSHVGGLVGTNYGSIENSSASGSVTSNQGQSLGGLVGINMGSVRNSSASGKVVAQNPLFIHGGLIGLNLGGQQSQNTLLEEAKNVPMIGRDFSF
;
A
#
# COMPACT_ATOMS: atom_id res chain seq x y z
N MET A 1 2.67 43.34 -11.98
CA MET A 1 3.81 44.01 -11.33
C MET A 1 5.07 43.25 -11.74
N ASN A 2 5.85 43.87 -12.65
CA ASN A 2 7.13 43.33 -13.12
C ASN A 2 8.15 43.45 -11.98
N ARG A 3 8.69 42.31 -11.53
CA ARG A 3 9.84 42.29 -10.63
C ARG A 3 11.10 42.11 -11.46
N SER A 4 11.97 43.12 -11.50
CA SER A 4 13.29 42.99 -12.11
C SER A 4 14.27 42.33 -11.15
N TYR A 5 15.13 41.46 -11.70
CA TYR A 5 16.17 40.76 -10.96
C TYR A 5 17.52 41.08 -11.61
N ALA A 6 18.55 41.25 -10.81
CA ALA A 6 19.92 41.41 -11.27
C ALA A 6 20.76 40.17 -10.97
N LEU A 7 21.60 39.75 -11.91
CA LEU A 7 22.59 38.69 -11.69
C LEU A 7 23.84 39.29 -11.03
N VAL A 8 24.22 38.77 -9.88
CA VAL A 8 25.40 39.17 -9.13
C VAL A 8 26.37 37.98 -9.04
N TRP A 9 27.62 38.19 -9.45
CA TRP A 9 28.66 37.19 -9.31
C TRP A 9 29.11 37.07 -7.86
N ASN A 10 29.02 35.83 -7.30
CA ASN A 10 29.50 35.53 -5.96
C ASN A 10 30.91 34.93 -6.04
N GLN A 11 31.90 35.74 -5.65
CA GLN A 11 33.30 35.33 -5.65
C GLN A 11 33.64 34.19 -4.68
N ALA A 12 32.84 34.00 -3.63
CA ALA A 12 33.10 32.96 -2.63
C ALA A 12 32.62 31.56 -3.10
N THR A 13 31.63 31.53 -4.00
CA THR A 13 31.04 30.26 -4.49
C THR A 13 31.30 30.06 -6.00
N GLY A 14 31.89 31.04 -6.70
CA GLY A 14 32.21 30.95 -8.13
C GLY A 14 30.98 30.79 -9.05
N CYS A 15 29.81 31.30 -8.67
CA CYS A 15 28.59 31.21 -9.46
C CYS A 15 27.79 32.51 -9.50
N TRP A 16 26.90 32.64 -10.51
CA TRP A 16 25.96 33.76 -10.64
C TRP A 16 24.71 33.51 -9.79
N ASN A 17 24.41 34.43 -8.86
CA ASN A 17 23.18 34.41 -8.05
C ASN A 17 22.20 35.50 -8.50
N VAL A 18 20.91 35.18 -8.43
CA VAL A 18 19.84 36.13 -8.71
C VAL A 18 19.50 36.92 -7.44
N ALA A 19 19.69 38.23 -7.47
CA ALA A 19 19.33 39.12 -6.36
C ALA A 19 18.14 40.01 -6.71
N SER A 20 17.20 40.19 -5.77
CA SER A 20 16.09 41.13 -5.93
C SER A 20 16.51 42.58 -5.62
N GLU A 21 15.83 43.52 -6.23
CA GLU A 21 16.11 44.98 -6.14
C GLU A 21 16.14 45.59 -4.71
N GLY A 22 15.80 44.79 -3.67
CA GLY A 22 15.76 45.26 -2.28
C GLY A 22 17.06 45.06 -1.48
N THR A 23 18.14 44.48 -2.06
CA THR A 23 19.39 44.23 -1.34
C THR A 23 20.31 45.45 -1.38
N ARG A 24 20.17 46.33 -0.39
CA ARG A 24 21.10 47.44 -0.19
C ARG A 24 22.50 46.94 0.19
N ARG A 25 23.53 47.37 -0.58
CA ARG A 25 24.95 47.28 -0.19
C ARG A 25 25.13 47.97 1.17
N ARG A 26 25.39 47.22 2.23
CA ARG A 26 25.97 47.77 3.46
C ARG A 26 27.48 47.82 3.30
N GLY A 27 27.99 48.97 2.93
CA GLY A 27 29.40 49.31 3.13
C GLY A 27 29.62 49.61 4.62
N LYS A 28 30.46 48.86 5.29
CA LYS A 28 31.05 49.25 6.55
C LYS A 28 32.49 49.64 6.32
N SER A 29 32.75 50.94 6.45
CA SER A 29 34.06 51.49 6.73
C SER A 29 34.52 51.04 8.12
N GLY A 30 35.56 50.25 8.21
CA GLY A 30 36.31 49.93 9.42
C GLY A 30 37.78 50.26 9.17
N ARG A 31 38.24 51.43 9.62
CA ARG A 31 39.65 51.71 9.78
C ARG A 31 40.26 50.78 10.83
N GLY A 32 41.39 50.20 10.54
CA GLY A 32 42.24 49.55 11.54
C GLY A 32 43.03 48.41 10.95
N THR A 33 44.35 48.58 10.90
CA THR A 33 45.41 47.62 10.59
C THR A 33 45.79 47.41 9.13
N LEU A 34 46.26 48.50 8.52
CA LEU A 34 47.17 48.43 7.37
C LEU A 34 48.55 48.85 7.89
N LEU A 35 49.27 47.88 8.50
CA LEU A 35 50.72 48.02 8.86
C LEU A 35 51.26 46.68 9.26
N ALA A 36 51.39 45.74 8.31
CA ALA A 36 52.25 44.55 8.41
C ALA A 36 52.41 43.73 7.12
N VAL A 37 52.23 44.35 5.91
CA VAL A 37 52.49 43.60 4.65
C VAL A 37 53.41 44.37 3.68
N ALA A 38 54.07 45.45 4.11
CA ALA A 38 55.03 46.18 3.32
C ALA A 38 56.51 45.89 3.68
N GLY A 39 56.78 44.83 4.47
CA GLY A 39 58.11 44.46 4.89
C GLY A 39 58.67 43.13 4.32
N ALA A 40 57.91 42.40 3.47
CA ALA A 40 58.32 41.09 3.00
C ALA A 40 58.66 41.02 1.50
N SER A 41 58.68 42.14 0.80
CA SER A 41 59.03 42.17 -0.65
C SER A 41 60.38 42.76 -1.02
N LEU A 42 61.28 43.02 -0.07
CA LEU A 42 62.63 43.50 -0.34
C LEU A 42 63.76 42.63 0.26
N LEU A 43 63.45 41.36 0.66
CA LEU A 43 64.52 40.45 1.10
C LEU A 43 64.73 39.25 0.13
N ASN A 44 64.31 39.33 -1.11
CA ASN A 44 64.53 38.29 -2.12
C ASN A 44 65.70 38.56 -3.10
N LEU A 45 66.74 39.29 -2.67
CA LEU A 45 67.92 39.53 -3.48
C LEU A 45 69.23 39.20 -2.74
N LEU A 46 69.20 38.44 -1.68
CA LEU A 46 70.39 37.75 -1.18
C LEU A 46 70.12 36.26 -1.40
N GLY A 47 70.83 35.62 -2.34
CA GLY A 47 70.73 34.17 -2.53
C GLY A 47 71.07 33.47 -1.24
N LEU A 48 69.98 33.10 -0.56
CA LEU A 48 70.02 32.06 0.46
C LEU A 48 70.43 30.77 -0.27
N PRO A 49 71.35 30.00 0.22
CA PRO A 49 71.66 28.67 -0.36
C PRO A 49 70.34 27.91 -0.39
N GLU A 50 69.98 27.39 -1.57
CA GLU A 50 68.85 26.42 -1.66
C GLU A 50 69.09 25.39 -0.58
N ALA A 51 68.19 25.37 0.45
CA ALA A 51 68.26 24.37 1.49
C ALA A 51 67.93 23.02 0.87
N PHE A 52 68.94 22.18 0.67
CA PHE A 52 68.69 20.78 0.26
C PHE A 52 67.72 20.12 1.27
N ALA A 53 66.69 19.51 0.75
CA ALA A 53 65.63 18.88 1.58
C ALA A 53 65.63 17.34 1.42
N LEU A 54 66.76 16.74 0.91
CA LEU A 54 66.86 15.26 0.87
C LEU A 54 66.64 14.64 2.24
N PRO A 55 66.19 13.37 2.31
CA PRO A 55 66.03 12.66 3.57
C PRO A 55 67.26 12.75 4.46
N SER A 56 67.07 13.09 5.74
CA SER A 56 68.15 13.38 6.70
C SER A 56 68.34 12.26 7.75
N ASP A 57 69.59 12.07 8.16
CA ASP A 57 70.04 11.16 9.23
C ASP A 57 69.60 9.70 9.00
N GLY A 58 69.63 9.26 7.78
CA GLY A 58 69.23 7.89 7.36
C GLY A 58 70.10 6.80 7.99
N LYS A 59 69.44 5.87 8.71
CA LYS A 59 70.14 4.71 9.30
C LYS A 59 69.41 3.41 8.98
N ILE A 60 70.08 2.49 8.37
CA ILE A 60 69.53 1.12 8.15
C ILE A 60 69.60 0.39 9.48
N VAL A 61 68.46 -0.07 9.97
CA VAL A 61 68.33 -0.76 11.29
C VAL A 61 68.08 -2.26 11.13
N ASN A 62 67.59 -2.67 9.97
CA ASN A 62 67.41 -4.08 9.64
C ASN A 62 67.58 -4.30 8.11
N GLY A 63 68.15 -5.45 7.72
CA GLY A 63 68.49 -5.72 6.33
C GLY A 63 69.90 -5.27 5.92
N GLN A 64 70.25 -5.49 4.65
CA GLN A 64 71.52 -5.09 4.08
C GLN A 64 71.32 -4.05 2.99
N GLY A 65 72.08 -2.98 3.04
CA GLY A 65 72.01 -1.89 2.09
C GLY A 65 72.98 -0.73 2.42
N SER A 66 73.02 0.29 1.57
CA SER A 66 73.80 1.53 1.78
C SER A 66 73.02 2.74 1.29
N ILE A 67 73.36 3.91 1.82
CA ILE A 67 72.73 5.19 1.50
C ILE A 67 73.85 6.10 0.96
N HIS A 68 73.66 6.59 -0.27
CA HIS A 68 74.59 7.45 -0.95
C HIS A 68 73.92 8.72 -1.43
N THR A 69 74.57 9.86 -1.17
CA THR A 69 74.15 11.17 -1.72
C THR A 69 75.13 11.60 -2.78
N SER A 70 74.69 12.07 -3.95
CA SER A 70 75.45 12.57 -5.03
C SER A 70 76.32 13.81 -4.62
N VAL A 71 77.41 14.11 -5.38
CA VAL A 71 78.28 15.25 -5.09
C VAL A 71 77.59 16.58 -5.14
N ASP A 72 76.53 16.70 -5.95
CA ASP A 72 75.71 17.94 -6.08
C ASP A 72 74.64 18.07 -4.99
N GLY A 73 74.52 17.07 -4.11
CA GLY A 73 73.54 17.06 -3.00
C GLY A 73 72.08 16.93 -3.43
N LYS A 74 71.80 16.70 -4.75
CA LYS A 74 70.41 16.67 -5.25
C LYS A 74 69.87 15.26 -5.53
N HIS A 75 70.75 14.23 -5.44
CA HIS A 75 70.36 12.88 -5.70
C HIS A 75 70.76 11.96 -4.55
N MET A 76 69.82 11.28 -3.93
CA MET A 76 70.10 10.22 -2.93
C MET A 76 69.74 8.85 -3.50
N THR A 77 70.66 7.91 -3.37
CA THR A 77 70.49 6.50 -3.78
C THR A 77 70.51 5.61 -2.53
N ILE A 78 69.51 4.78 -2.39
CA ILE A 78 69.42 3.75 -1.35
C ILE A 78 69.57 2.39 -2.08
N ASP A 79 70.73 1.76 -1.91
CA ASP A 79 71.02 0.42 -2.46
C ASP A 79 70.56 -0.64 -1.47
N GLN A 80 69.55 -1.39 -1.82
CA GLN A 80 68.97 -2.46 -0.98
C GLN A 80 69.42 -3.84 -1.50
N GLN A 81 70.17 -4.57 -0.67
CA GLN A 81 70.70 -5.89 -0.97
C GLN A 81 69.93 -7.02 -0.33
N SER A 82 68.99 -6.73 0.59
CA SER A 82 68.10 -7.70 1.23
C SER A 82 66.69 -7.60 0.69
N GLN A 83 65.89 -8.68 0.79
CA GLN A 83 64.48 -8.69 0.38
C GLN A 83 63.61 -7.70 1.17
N LYS A 84 63.93 -7.51 2.46
CA LYS A 84 63.34 -6.51 3.33
C LYS A 84 64.40 -5.64 3.94
N LEU A 85 64.18 -4.33 3.97
CA LEU A 85 65.04 -3.33 4.55
C LEU A 85 64.22 -2.44 5.48
N ILE A 86 64.76 -2.10 6.65
CA ILE A 86 64.14 -1.08 7.52
C ILE A 86 65.18 0.04 7.69
N ALA A 87 64.83 1.26 7.32
CA ALA A 87 65.58 2.46 7.51
C ALA A 87 64.83 3.49 8.39
N HIS A 88 65.55 4.08 9.34
CA HIS A 88 65.04 5.17 10.18
C HIS A 88 65.63 6.48 9.68
N TRP A 89 64.77 7.54 9.70
CA TRP A 89 65.10 8.87 9.21
C TRP A 89 64.72 9.92 10.24
N ASN A 90 65.44 11.02 10.33
CA ASN A 90 64.98 12.20 11.11
C ASN A 90 63.96 13.00 10.31
N GLY A 91 64.17 13.20 9.00
CA GLY A 91 63.23 13.81 8.06
C GLY A 91 63.27 13.08 6.72
N PHE A 92 62.15 13.03 6.00
CA PHE A 92 62.10 12.44 4.67
C PHE A 92 61.37 13.41 3.74
N ASP A 93 62.10 14.44 3.31
CA ASP A 93 61.66 15.45 2.35
C ASP A 93 62.39 15.27 1.01
N ILE A 94 61.76 15.74 -0.08
CA ILE A 94 62.40 15.78 -1.42
C ILE A 94 61.98 17.08 -2.08
N ALA A 95 62.93 18.02 -2.26
CA ALA A 95 62.65 19.28 -2.94
C ALA A 95 62.30 19.07 -4.41
N ALA A 96 61.75 20.08 -5.08
CA ALA A 96 61.22 19.96 -6.44
C ALA A 96 62.27 19.55 -7.51
N ASP A 97 63.54 19.91 -7.28
CA ASP A 97 64.67 19.61 -8.14
C ASP A 97 65.53 18.42 -7.64
N GLU A 98 65.10 17.76 -6.55
CA GLU A 98 65.76 16.62 -5.93
C GLU A 98 65.14 15.30 -6.32
N ARG A 99 65.96 14.22 -6.13
CA ARG A 99 65.59 12.86 -6.47
C ARG A 99 66.07 11.87 -5.40
N VAL A 100 65.20 10.96 -4.98
CA VAL A 100 65.52 9.79 -4.15
C VAL A 100 65.28 8.52 -4.99
N SER A 101 66.28 7.63 -5.08
CA SER A 101 66.21 6.41 -5.86
C SER A 101 66.51 5.19 -5.00
N PHE A 102 65.63 4.22 -4.99
CA PHE A 102 65.84 2.91 -4.36
C PHE A 102 66.25 1.91 -5.46
N GLN A 103 67.44 1.35 -5.30
CA GLN A 103 67.94 0.24 -6.12
C GLN A 103 67.80 -1.05 -5.33
N GLN A 104 66.79 -1.86 -5.68
CA GLN A 104 66.39 -3.03 -4.93
C GLN A 104 66.71 -4.31 -5.74
N GLN A 105 66.92 -5.44 -5.06
CA GLN A 105 67.27 -6.71 -5.71
C GLN A 105 66.28 -7.15 -6.80
N ASN A 106 64.99 -6.93 -6.56
CA ASN A 106 63.90 -7.27 -7.49
C ASN A 106 62.65 -6.47 -7.17
N SER A 107 61.61 -6.60 -7.99
CA SER A 107 60.33 -5.89 -7.84
C SER A 107 59.53 -6.27 -6.58
N ASN A 108 59.84 -7.41 -5.92
CA ASN A 108 59.19 -7.84 -4.69
C ASN A 108 59.93 -7.38 -3.42
N ALA A 109 61.13 -6.84 -3.54
CA ALA A 109 61.87 -6.31 -2.39
C ALA A 109 61.14 -5.08 -1.82
N ILE A 110 61.14 -4.92 -0.51
CA ILE A 110 60.37 -3.89 0.21
C ILE A 110 61.35 -3.11 1.13
N ALA A 111 61.32 -1.78 1.02
CA ALA A 111 62.02 -0.87 1.92
C ALA A 111 61.01 -0.14 2.85
N LEU A 112 61.10 -0.36 4.15
CA LEU A 112 60.34 0.38 5.17
C LEU A 112 61.15 1.60 5.60
N ASN A 113 60.65 2.81 5.33
CA ASN A 113 61.25 4.08 5.72
C ASN A 113 60.38 4.70 6.82
N ARG A 114 60.94 4.72 8.04
CA ARG A 114 60.23 5.28 9.21
C ARG A 114 60.86 6.60 9.61
N VAL A 115 60.07 7.67 9.63
CA VAL A 115 60.50 9.00 10.04
C VAL A 115 60.28 9.12 11.53
N LEU A 116 61.31 9.47 12.25
CA LEU A 116 61.33 9.58 13.72
C LEU A 116 61.37 11.06 14.20
N GLY A 117 61.63 12.01 13.34
CA GLY A 117 61.54 13.42 13.66
C GLY A 117 60.13 13.93 13.80
N ASN A 118 60.00 15.22 14.13
CA ASN A 118 58.68 15.81 14.46
C ASN A 118 57.98 16.50 13.27
N ASP A 119 58.61 16.55 12.09
CA ASP A 119 58.05 17.25 10.92
C ASP A 119 57.41 16.26 9.95
N GLY A 120 56.36 16.71 9.26
CA GLY A 120 55.73 15.94 8.21
C GLY A 120 56.59 15.91 6.92
N SER A 121 56.54 14.77 6.23
CA SER A 121 57.27 14.58 4.97
C SER A 121 56.65 15.37 3.82
N LYS A 122 57.48 16.15 3.09
CA LYS A 122 57.11 16.97 1.93
C LYS A 122 57.85 16.46 0.70
N ILE A 123 57.16 15.72 -0.13
CA ILE A 123 57.69 15.16 -1.38
C ILE A 123 57.29 16.08 -2.53
N LEU A 124 58.19 16.92 -3.01
CA LEU A 124 57.97 17.82 -4.14
C LEU A 124 58.75 17.38 -5.40
N GLY A 125 59.78 16.57 -5.23
CA GLY A 125 60.66 16.09 -6.26
C GLY A 125 60.35 14.63 -6.71
N LYS A 126 61.40 13.90 -7.09
CA LYS A 126 61.29 12.55 -7.67
C LYS A 126 61.59 11.46 -6.66
N LEU A 127 60.72 10.47 -6.57
CA LEU A 127 60.96 9.23 -5.82
C LEU A 127 60.81 8.03 -6.77
N ASP A 128 61.92 7.33 -7.01
CA ASP A 128 61.97 6.21 -7.93
C ASP A 128 62.39 4.93 -7.20
N ALA A 129 61.77 3.77 -7.54
CA ALA A 129 62.14 2.46 -7.02
C ALA A 129 61.75 1.36 -7.97
N ASN A 130 62.58 0.36 -8.12
CA ASN A 130 62.25 -0.84 -8.89
C ASN A 130 61.47 -1.87 -8.06
N GLY A 131 61.42 -1.74 -6.72
CA GLY A 131 60.58 -2.54 -5.79
C GLY A 131 59.59 -1.68 -5.03
N LYS A 132 59.21 -2.11 -3.82
CA LYS A 132 58.19 -1.50 -3.01
C LYS A 132 58.77 -0.59 -1.95
N VAL A 133 58.18 0.62 -1.78
CA VAL A 133 58.59 1.60 -0.79
C VAL A 133 57.44 1.82 0.20
N PHE A 134 57.74 1.62 1.47
CA PHE A 134 56.85 2.00 2.57
C PHE A 134 57.44 3.25 3.23
N LEU A 135 56.69 4.35 3.24
CA LEU A 135 57.04 5.61 3.89
C LEU A 135 56.05 5.88 5.04
N ILE A 136 56.56 5.85 6.25
CA ILE A 136 55.79 6.06 7.47
C ILE A 136 56.23 7.33 8.15
N ASN A 137 55.30 8.27 8.28
CA ASN A 137 55.57 9.48 9.07
C ASN A 137 54.30 9.86 9.84
N PRO A 138 54.27 9.66 11.19
CA PRO A 138 53.11 10.01 12.04
C PRO A 138 52.75 11.49 12.01
N ASN A 139 53.61 12.38 11.55
CA ASN A 139 53.36 13.82 11.48
C ASN A 139 52.77 14.28 10.13
N GLY A 140 52.57 13.34 9.18
CA GLY A 140 51.97 13.61 7.87
C GLY A 140 52.85 13.28 6.69
N VAL A 141 52.24 12.99 5.55
CA VAL A 141 52.95 12.80 4.27
C VAL A 141 52.23 13.61 3.19
N MET A 142 52.93 14.53 2.57
CA MET A 142 52.42 15.36 1.49
C MET A 142 53.23 15.15 0.20
N PHE A 143 52.53 14.73 -0.86
CA PHE A 143 53.05 14.77 -2.23
C PHE A 143 52.54 16.03 -2.91
N GLY A 144 53.47 16.98 -3.18
CA GLY A 144 53.10 18.27 -3.77
C GLY A 144 52.87 18.18 -5.28
N LYS A 145 52.43 19.29 -5.90
CA LYS A 145 52.04 19.33 -7.32
C LYS A 145 53.15 18.89 -8.31
N THR A 146 54.40 19.07 -7.94
CA THR A 146 55.56 18.73 -8.75
C THR A 146 56.11 17.31 -8.46
N ALA A 147 55.54 16.63 -7.44
CA ALA A 147 55.97 15.28 -7.06
C ALA A 147 55.75 14.26 -8.19
N GLN A 148 56.82 13.48 -8.46
CA GLN A 148 56.77 12.37 -9.39
C GLN A 148 57.26 11.12 -8.67
N VAL A 149 56.40 10.18 -8.40
CA VAL A 149 56.73 8.92 -7.75
C VAL A 149 56.53 7.79 -8.71
N ASN A 150 57.63 7.03 -9.02
CA ASN A 150 57.61 5.89 -9.92
C ASN A 150 58.21 4.70 -9.18
N VAL A 151 57.43 3.76 -8.76
CA VAL A 151 57.83 2.68 -7.85
C VAL A 151 57.24 1.33 -8.23
N GLY A 152 57.83 0.22 -7.77
CA GLY A 152 57.17 -1.10 -7.86
C GLY A 152 55.90 -1.20 -7.06
N GLY A 153 55.84 -0.50 -5.93
CA GLY A 153 54.64 -0.29 -5.10
C GLY A 153 54.91 0.73 -4.02
N LEU A 154 53.85 1.38 -3.51
CA LEU A 154 53.94 2.42 -2.48
C LEU A 154 52.96 2.17 -1.35
N VAL A 155 53.42 2.28 -0.10
CA VAL A 155 52.58 2.54 1.05
C VAL A 155 53.04 3.83 1.70
N ALA A 156 52.24 4.86 1.70
CA ALA A 156 52.47 6.11 2.46
C ALA A 156 51.48 6.18 3.63
N SER A 157 52.03 6.29 4.84
CA SER A 157 51.17 6.13 6.03
C SER A 157 51.54 7.08 7.17
N THR A 158 50.53 7.59 7.87
CA THR A 158 50.69 8.22 9.18
C THR A 158 50.48 7.23 10.33
N LEU A 159 50.12 6.00 10.01
CA LEU A 159 50.03 4.88 10.92
C LEU A 159 51.31 4.09 10.87
N ASP A 160 51.82 3.60 12.01
CA ASP A 160 53.04 2.83 12.09
C ASP A 160 52.78 1.32 12.02
N ILE A 161 53.79 0.56 11.65
CA ILE A 161 53.84 -0.91 11.66
C ILE A 161 54.98 -1.40 12.52
N SER A 162 54.81 -2.42 13.33
CA SER A 162 55.92 -2.98 14.09
C SER A 162 56.95 -3.63 13.16
N ASP A 163 58.24 -3.57 13.54
CA ASP A 163 59.31 -4.21 12.75
C ASP A 163 59.06 -5.72 12.60
N LYS A 164 58.52 -6.35 13.65
CA LYS A 164 58.16 -7.77 13.62
C LYS A 164 57.10 -8.06 12.58
N ASP A 165 56.00 -7.29 12.58
CA ASP A 165 54.90 -7.51 11.64
C ASP A 165 55.33 -7.24 10.21
N PHE A 166 56.14 -6.21 10.00
CA PHE A 166 56.75 -5.93 8.69
C PHE A 166 57.62 -7.09 8.18
N LEU A 167 58.50 -7.62 9.05
CA LEU A 167 59.37 -8.73 8.70
C LEU A 167 58.60 -10.04 8.48
N ASP A 168 57.54 -10.28 9.26
CA ASP A 168 56.67 -11.46 9.11
C ASP A 168 55.72 -11.35 7.90
N GLY A 169 55.55 -10.17 7.32
CA GLY A 169 54.61 -9.92 6.23
C GLY A 169 53.20 -9.63 6.66
N ASN A 170 52.96 -9.32 7.93
CA ASN A 170 51.66 -8.92 8.50
C ASN A 170 51.53 -7.40 8.40
N TYR A 171 50.98 -6.90 7.30
CA TYR A 171 50.94 -5.45 7.05
C TYR A 171 49.74 -4.80 7.77
N ARG A 172 49.81 -4.79 9.12
CA ARG A 172 48.85 -4.09 9.98
C ARG A 172 49.47 -2.78 10.47
N PHE A 173 48.83 -1.69 10.09
CA PHE A 173 49.24 -0.32 10.45
C PHE A 173 48.34 0.22 11.53
N SER A 174 48.91 0.76 12.62
CA SER A 174 48.11 1.32 13.71
C SER A 174 48.74 2.60 14.28
N GLY A 175 47.93 3.53 14.75
CA GLY A 175 48.41 4.78 15.32
C GLY A 175 47.25 5.72 15.67
N LYS A 176 47.55 6.71 16.56
CA LYS A 176 46.58 7.71 17.02
C LYS A 176 46.80 9.09 16.38
N SER A 177 47.68 9.17 15.38
CA SER A 177 47.95 10.45 14.69
C SER A 177 46.70 11.00 14.02
N GLY A 178 46.41 12.27 14.22
CA GLY A 178 45.38 13.02 13.46
C GLY A 178 45.90 13.61 12.15
N ALA A 179 47.19 13.44 11.85
CA ALA A 179 47.78 13.90 10.61
C ALA A 179 47.29 13.09 9.40
N GLY A 180 47.39 13.66 8.22
CA GLY A 180 46.87 13.03 7.00
C GLY A 180 47.95 12.71 5.98
N VAL A 181 47.57 11.93 4.96
CA VAL A 181 48.30 11.75 3.74
C VAL A 181 47.59 12.51 2.62
N SER A 182 48.32 13.39 1.93
CA SER A 182 47.78 14.17 0.82
C SER A 182 48.61 14.00 -0.47
N ASN A 183 47.92 13.91 -1.60
CA ASN A 183 48.53 13.85 -2.92
C ASN A 183 47.98 14.94 -3.83
N ALA A 184 48.84 15.80 -4.36
CA ALA A 184 48.56 16.73 -5.44
C ALA A 184 49.44 16.47 -6.68
N GLY A 185 50.42 15.54 -6.59
CA GLY A 185 51.38 15.15 -7.65
C GLY A 185 50.90 13.91 -8.42
N THR A 186 51.89 13.21 -9.01
CA THR A 186 51.65 11.96 -9.74
C THR A 186 52.38 10.81 -9.06
N LEU A 187 51.56 9.83 -8.60
CA LEU A 187 52.05 8.57 -8.02
C LEU A 187 51.77 7.43 -8.99
N SER A 188 52.81 6.72 -9.41
CA SER A 188 52.72 5.62 -10.38
C SER A 188 53.36 4.36 -9.83
N ALA A 189 52.62 3.25 -9.85
CA ALA A 189 53.18 1.93 -9.61
C ALA A 189 53.47 1.21 -10.93
N SER A 190 54.46 0.32 -10.92
CA SER A 190 54.73 -0.61 -12.02
C SER A 190 53.50 -1.47 -12.29
N GLU A 191 53.45 -2.12 -13.46
CA GLU A 191 52.35 -3.04 -13.80
C GLU A 191 52.24 -4.18 -12.76
N GLY A 192 51.02 -4.35 -12.22
CA GLY A 192 50.73 -5.27 -11.11
C GLY A 192 51.09 -4.74 -9.71
N GLY A 193 51.74 -3.56 -9.62
CA GLY A 193 52.05 -2.92 -8.34
C GLY A 193 50.83 -2.26 -7.69
N SER A 194 51.00 -1.91 -6.41
CA SER A 194 49.89 -1.28 -5.66
C SER A 194 50.33 0.00 -4.98
N ILE A 195 49.41 0.96 -4.86
CA ILE A 195 49.60 2.19 -4.10
C ILE A 195 48.55 2.27 -3.00
N ALA A 196 49.01 2.37 -1.72
CA ALA A 196 48.15 2.56 -0.57
C ALA A 196 48.53 3.85 0.17
N LEU A 197 47.54 4.72 0.39
CA LEU A 197 47.65 5.92 1.21
C LEU A 197 46.84 5.70 2.48
N LEU A 198 47.43 5.74 3.68
CA LEU A 198 46.84 5.34 4.95
C LEU A 198 47.00 6.44 6.02
N GLY A 199 45.96 6.73 6.76
CA GLY A 199 46.01 7.70 7.87
C GLY A 199 44.62 7.99 8.46
N ALA A 200 44.55 8.93 9.39
CA ALA A 200 43.25 9.45 9.83
C ALA A 200 42.51 10.16 8.69
N ARG A 201 43.25 10.89 7.87
CA ARG A 201 42.72 11.60 6.69
C ARG A 201 43.61 11.30 5.47
N VAL A 202 42.96 10.97 4.36
CA VAL A 202 43.62 10.74 3.07
C VAL A 202 42.95 11.60 2.00
N ASP A 203 43.72 12.46 1.34
CA ASP A 203 43.22 13.36 0.31
C ASP A 203 44.01 13.20 -0.99
N ASN A 204 43.29 12.99 -2.08
CA ASN A 204 43.87 12.98 -3.42
C ASN A 204 43.29 14.10 -4.29
N SER A 205 44.11 15.05 -4.70
CA SER A 205 43.79 16.07 -5.71
C SER A 205 44.66 15.93 -6.98
N GLY A 206 45.64 14.98 -6.97
CA GLY A 206 46.55 14.67 -8.07
C GLY A 206 46.12 13.40 -8.80
N VAL A 207 47.15 12.67 -9.27
CA VAL A 207 47.02 11.41 -10.03
C VAL A 207 47.67 10.26 -9.24
N VAL A 208 46.90 9.17 -9.05
CA VAL A 208 47.44 7.92 -8.51
C VAL A 208 47.09 6.79 -9.48
N GLN A 209 48.11 6.06 -9.98
CA GLN A 209 47.89 5.04 -10.98
C GLN A 209 48.64 3.75 -10.70
N ALA A 210 47.97 2.59 -10.89
CA ALA A 210 48.48 1.26 -10.66
C ALA A 210 47.87 0.25 -11.65
N ARG A 211 48.36 0.21 -12.88
CA ARG A 211 47.86 -0.66 -13.95
C ARG A 211 47.98 -2.15 -13.53
N LEU A 212 46.90 -2.95 -13.71
CA LEU A 212 46.82 -4.36 -13.31
C LEU A 212 47.05 -4.60 -11.79
N GLY A 213 47.04 -3.52 -11.00
CA GLY A 213 47.27 -3.54 -9.57
C GLY A 213 46.13 -2.88 -8.77
N SER A 214 46.51 -2.28 -7.63
CA SER A 214 45.48 -1.68 -6.74
C SER A 214 45.86 -0.26 -6.34
N VAL A 215 44.86 0.64 -6.30
CA VAL A 215 44.94 1.93 -5.64
C VAL A 215 44.04 1.90 -4.41
N ALA A 216 44.62 2.20 -3.23
CA ALA A 216 43.90 2.13 -1.96
C ALA A 216 44.04 3.46 -1.16
N LEU A 217 42.89 4.03 -0.74
CA LEU A 217 42.84 5.13 0.24
C LEU A 217 42.17 4.61 1.50
N GLY A 218 42.91 4.49 2.61
CA GLY A 218 42.47 3.93 3.87
C GLY A 218 42.45 4.97 4.99
N ALA A 219 41.27 5.33 5.51
CA ALA A 219 41.15 6.31 6.59
C ALA A 219 40.65 5.67 7.89
N GLY A 220 41.51 5.64 8.92
CA GLY A 220 41.24 5.05 10.22
C GLY A 220 42.43 5.11 11.17
N GLN A 221 42.38 4.44 12.32
CA GLN A 221 43.48 4.31 13.29
C GLN A 221 44.14 2.94 13.29
N ASP A 222 43.51 1.94 12.66
CA ASP A 222 44.03 0.58 12.51
C ASP A 222 43.60 0.07 11.14
N VAL A 223 44.56 -0.26 10.30
CA VAL A 223 44.35 -0.65 8.91
C VAL A 223 45.24 -1.86 8.59
N SER A 224 44.61 -2.88 8.03
CA SER A 224 45.31 -4.06 7.52
C SER A 224 45.35 -4.07 5.99
N LEU A 225 46.51 -4.38 5.45
CA LEU A 225 46.74 -4.61 4.01
C LEU A 225 47.07 -6.08 3.81
N ASN A 226 46.32 -6.75 2.95
CA ASN A 226 46.60 -8.12 2.53
C ASN A 226 46.74 -8.16 1.01
N PHE A 227 47.71 -8.91 0.50
CA PHE A 227 47.83 -9.17 -0.92
C PHE A 227 47.17 -10.52 -1.22
N ASP A 228 46.07 -10.50 -1.95
CA ASP A 228 45.39 -11.72 -2.39
C ASP A 228 46.28 -12.52 -3.35
N GLY A 229 46.01 -13.82 -3.54
CA GLY A 229 46.84 -14.73 -4.32
C GLY A 229 47.05 -14.34 -5.79
N ASP A 230 46.22 -13.46 -6.34
CA ASP A 230 46.29 -12.84 -7.66
C ASP A 230 47.05 -11.49 -7.69
N GLY A 231 47.67 -11.11 -6.55
CA GLY A 231 48.47 -9.89 -6.42
C GLY A 231 47.69 -8.60 -6.17
N LEU A 232 46.41 -8.65 -6.06
CA LEU A 232 45.59 -7.50 -5.71
C LEU A 232 45.63 -7.21 -4.20
N LEU A 233 45.51 -5.93 -3.84
CA LEU A 233 45.58 -5.46 -2.47
C LEU A 233 44.20 -5.44 -1.84
N ASN A 234 43.99 -6.19 -0.75
CA ASN A 234 42.80 -6.04 0.09
C ASN A 234 43.04 -5.05 1.22
N LEU A 235 42.14 -4.08 1.40
CA LEU A 235 42.24 -3.04 2.42
C LEU A 235 41.11 -3.21 3.43
N GLN A 236 41.45 -3.35 4.72
CA GLN A 236 40.50 -3.41 5.80
C GLN A 236 40.81 -2.35 6.86
N VAL A 237 39.85 -1.50 7.18
CA VAL A 237 39.96 -0.56 8.29
C VAL A 237 39.31 -1.20 9.52
N ASN A 238 40.14 -1.55 10.52
CA ASN A 238 39.74 -2.29 11.73
C ASN A 238 39.23 -1.35 12.83
N ALA A 239 39.80 -0.15 12.93
CA ALA A 239 39.39 0.87 13.90
C ALA A 239 39.24 2.25 13.24
N GLY A 240 38.15 2.93 13.60
CA GLY A 240 37.83 4.28 13.11
C GLY A 240 38.70 5.38 13.74
N ALA A 241 38.89 6.47 13.02
CA ALA A 241 39.49 7.71 13.52
C ALA A 241 38.44 8.79 13.74
N VAL A 242 38.71 9.70 14.68
CA VAL A 242 37.95 10.95 14.78
C VAL A 242 38.21 11.75 13.49
N ASP A 243 37.15 12.27 12.86
CA ASP A 243 37.20 12.97 11.57
C ASP A 243 37.86 12.18 10.41
N ALA A 244 37.72 10.85 10.40
CA ALA A 244 38.19 10.02 9.32
C ALA A 244 37.63 10.50 7.98
N LEU A 245 38.52 10.61 6.97
CA LEU A 245 38.10 11.01 5.62
C LEU A 245 39.03 10.40 4.57
N ALA A 246 38.48 9.65 3.64
CA ALA A 246 39.12 9.26 2.38
C ALA A 246 38.47 10.08 1.24
N HIS A 247 39.16 11.05 0.72
CA HIS A 247 38.65 11.96 -0.32
C HIS A 247 39.44 11.82 -1.64
N ASN A 248 38.70 11.81 -2.75
CA ASN A 248 39.26 11.93 -4.09
C ASN A 248 38.62 13.11 -4.85
N GLY A 249 39.40 14.12 -5.13
CA GLY A 249 39.09 15.24 -6.03
C GLY A 249 39.89 15.18 -7.35
N GLY A 250 40.86 14.27 -7.48
CA GLY A 250 41.72 14.08 -8.65
C GLY A 250 41.39 12.81 -9.44
N LEU A 251 42.43 12.10 -9.88
CA LEU A 251 42.32 10.86 -10.65
C LEU A 251 42.93 9.69 -9.87
N LEU A 252 42.11 8.64 -9.65
CA LEU A 252 42.56 7.30 -9.23
C LEU A 252 42.41 6.35 -10.39
N LYS A 253 43.46 5.62 -10.79
CA LYS A 253 43.45 4.77 -11.97
C LYS A 253 44.06 3.40 -11.71
N ALA A 254 43.31 2.32 -11.97
CA ALA A 254 43.76 0.94 -11.79
C ALA A 254 43.14 0.02 -12.86
N ASP A 255 43.41 0.29 -14.14
CA ASP A 255 42.86 -0.51 -15.24
C ASP A 255 43.29 -1.97 -15.14
N GLY A 256 42.37 -2.92 -15.25
CA GLY A 256 42.57 -4.35 -15.03
C GLY A 256 42.79 -4.75 -13.57
N GLY A 257 42.57 -3.83 -12.63
CA GLY A 257 42.80 -4.00 -11.21
C GLY A 257 41.65 -3.40 -10.37
N GLN A 258 41.99 -2.78 -9.23
CA GLN A 258 40.94 -2.23 -8.35
C GLN A 258 41.31 -0.91 -7.68
N VAL A 259 40.25 -0.10 -7.40
CA VAL A 259 40.36 1.10 -6.58
C VAL A 259 39.52 0.92 -5.33
N LEU A 260 40.13 1.06 -4.16
CA LEU A 260 39.49 0.92 -2.86
C LEU A 260 39.59 2.24 -2.09
N MET A 261 38.47 2.79 -1.70
CA MET A 261 38.40 3.92 -0.76
C MET A 261 37.59 3.46 0.46
N THR A 262 38.28 3.29 1.58
CA THR A 262 37.66 2.75 2.79
C THR A 262 37.95 3.66 3.96
N ALA A 263 36.92 4.05 4.71
CA ALA A 263 37.06 4.83 5.93
C ALA A 263 36.11 4.34 7.02
N ARG A 264 36.52 4.52 8.28
CA ARG A 264 35.68 4.27 9.43
C ARG A 264 35.76 5.46 10.38
N SER A 265 34.60 5.99 10.78
CA SER A 265 34.50 7.00 11.83
C SER A 265 34.52 6.35 13.22
N ALA A 266 35.17 6.98 14.16
CA ALA A 266 35.08 6.59 15.57
C ALA A 266 33.74 7.04 16.20
N ASP A 267 33.07 8.03 15.61
CA ASP A 267 31.77 8.56 16.06
C ASP A 267 30.61 7.81 15.38
N SER A 268 29.51 7.67 16.13
CA SER A 268 28.25 7.05 15.61
C SER A 268 27.42 7.97 14.71
N LEU A 269 27.82 9.22 14.51
CA LEU A 269 27.16 10.17 13.60
C LEU A 269 27.46 9.82 12.16
N LEU A 270 26.44 9.72 11.31
CA LEU A 270 26.54 9.44 9.86
C LEU A 270 27.23 10.61 9.11
N LYS A 271 28.50 10.88 9.45
CA LYS A 271 29.32 11.87 8.74
C LYS A 271 29.85 11.30 7.42
N THR A 272 30.03 12.13 6.42
CA THR A 272 30.72 11.75 5.18
C THR A 272 32.18 11.43 5.48
N VAL A 273 32.54 10.16 5.36
CA VAL A 273 33.90 9.68 5.61
C VAL A 273 34.60 9.17 4.35
N VAL A 274 33.83 8.88 3.28
CA VAL A 274 34.34 8.55 1.94
C VAL A 274 33.69 9.49 0.94
N SER A 275 34.49 10.18 0.12
CA SER A 275 34.01 11.14 -0.86
C SER A 275 34.76 11.03 -2.17
N ASN A 276 34.04 10.80 -3.27
CA ASN A 276 34.56 10.90 -4.62
C ASN A 276 33.92 12.08 -5.35
N GLN A 277 34.70 13.14 -5.61
CA GLN A 277 34.33 14.29 -6.43
C GLN A 277 35.12 14.31 -7.75
N GLY A 278 36.20 13.56 -7.84
CA GLY A 278 37.05 13.42 -8.99
C GLY A 278 36.68 12.24 -9.89
N VAL A 279 37.67 11.65 -10.51
CA VAL A 279 37.54 10.52 -11.43
C VAL A 279 38.20 9.28 -10.84
N ILE A 280 37.51 8.17 -10.92
CA ILE A 280 38.05 6.85 -10.62
C ILE A 280 37.91 5.99 -11.87
N GLU A 281 39.02 5.43 -12.34
CA GLU A 281 39.07 4.50 -13.46
C GLU A 281 39.61 3.14 -13.01
N ALA A 282 38.85 2.08 -13.25
CA ALA A 282 39.28 0.70 -13.13
C ALA A 282 38.67 -0.08 -14.30
N LYS A 283 39.06 0.28 -15.51
CA LYS A 283 38.56 -0.32 -16.75
C LYS A 283 39.02 -1.75 -16.89
N THR A 284 38.22 -2.58 -17.55
CA THR A 284 38.67 -3.94 -17.91
C THR A 284 39.89 -3.90 -18.82
N LEU A 285 40.88 -4.69 -18.48
CA LEU A 285 42.12 -4.79 -19.22
C LEU A 285 42.60 -6.25 -19.26
N GLN A 286 42.97 -6.79 -20.43
CA GLN A 286 43.43 -8.18 -20.60
C GLN A 286 42.44 -9.21 -20.01
N ASN A 287 41.14 -9.03 -20.24
CA ASN A 287 40.05 -9.83 -19.67
C ASN A 287 39.92 -9.80 -18.12
N LYS A 288 40.67 -8.93 -17.44
CA LYS A 288 40.54 -8.69 -16.01
C LYS A 288 39.57 -7.53 -15.82
N SER A 289 38.37 -7.82 -15.29
CA SER A 289 37.35 -6.80 -15.00
C SER A 289 37.81 -5.93 -13.84
N GLY A 290 37.63 -4.62 -13.99
CA GLY A 290 37.97 -3.65 -12.96
C GLY A 290 36.99 -3.65 -11.81
N ARG A 291 37.45 -3.20 -10.64
CA ARG A 291 36.62 -3.06 -9.45
C ARG A 291 36.83 -1.72 -8.76
N ILE A 292 35.72 -1.03 -8.41
CA ILE A 292 35.76 0.21 -7.65
C ILE A 292 34.91 0.02 -6.39
N VAL A 293 35.49 0.25 -5.21
CA VAL A 293 34.78 0.13 -3.94
C VAL A 293 34.94 1.39 -3.10
N LEU A 294 33.84 2.02 -2.73
CA LEU A 294 33.75 3.08 -1.74
C LEU A 294 33.00 2.55 -0.52
N ASP A 295 33.68 2.43 0.63
CA ASP A 295 33.16 1.80 1.84
C ASP A 295 33.32 2.67 3.07
N ALA A 296 32.23 3.20 3.59
CA ALA A 296 32.19 3.99 4.81
C ALA A 296 31.79 3.17 6.07
N GLY A 297 31.53 1.86 5.94
CA GLY A 297 30.96 1.05 7.02
C GLY A 297 29.56 1.47 7.42
N ASP A 298 29.01 0.79 8.42
CA ASP A 298 27.63 1.03 8.84
C ASP A 298 27.40 2.35 9.60
N GLY A 299 28.47 2.96 10.14
CA GLY A 299 28.42 4.24 10.86
C GLY A 299 28.78 5.48 10.02
N GLY A 300 29.27 5.31 8.81
CA GLY A 300 29.72 6.42 7.94
C GLY A 300 28.82 6.66 6.73
N ALA A 301 29.03 7.80 6.08
CA ALA A 301 28.39 8.13 4.80
C ALA A 301 29.37 8.18 3.64
N VAL A 302 28.92 7.74 2.46
CA VAL A 302 29.59 7.84 1.18
C VAL A 302 28.97 8.95 0.36
N LEU A 303 29.78 9.89 -0.14
CA LEU A 303 29.40 10.90 -1.12
C LEU A 303 29.94 10.55 -2.50
N VAL A 304 29.07 10.40 -3.47
CA VAL A 304 29.39 10.12 -4.88
C VAL A 304 28.95 11.33 -5.71
N ALA A 305 29.91 12.13 -6.15
CA ALA A 305 29.66 13.33 -6.96
C ALA A 305 30.41 13.33 -8.30
N GLY A 306 31.51 12.57 -8.41
CA GLY A 306 32.36 12.47 -9.59
C GLY A 306 32.04 11.27 -10.49
N ARG A 307 33.04 10.91 -11.35
CA ARG A 307 32.92 9.77 -12.27
C ARG A 307 33.57 8.53 -11.69
N GLN A 308 32.92 7.37 -11.90
CA GLN A 308 33.43 6.04 -11.61
C GLN A 308 33.31 5.18 -12.88
N ASP A 309 34.44 4.77 -13.45
CA ASP A 309 34.50 4.09 -14.75
C ASP A 309 35.18 2.71 -14.62
N ALA A 310 34.33 1.68 -14.70
CA ALA A 310 34.78 0.28 -14.74
C ALA A 310 34.32 -0.39 -16.05
N SER A 311 34.33 0.36 -17.16
CA SER A 311 33.89 -0.09 -18.47
C SER A 311 34.90 -1.04 -19.14
N ALA A 312 34.44 -1.76 -20.15
CA ALA A 312 35.24 -2.60 -21.05
C ALA A 312 35.12 -2.12 -22.51
N LEU A 313 35.26 -0.80 -22.72
CA LEU A 313 35.16 -0.17 -24.03
C LEU A 313 36.45 -0.35 -24.84
N GLY A 314 36.34 -0.73 -26.12
CA GLY A 314 37.46 -0.93 -27.04
C GLY A 314 38.31 -2.17 -26.80
N GLY A 315 37.82 -3.13 -25.99
CA GLY A 315 38.50 -4.39 -25.65
C GLY A 315 37.57 -5.57 -25.48
N GLN A 316 38.17 -6.76 -25.31
CA GLN A 316 37.40 -7.96 -24.91
C GLN A 316 37.24 -8.02 -23.39
N GLY A 317 36.15 -8.57 -22.93
CA GLY A 317 35.82 -8.82 -21.52
C GLY A 317 34.53 -8.18 -21.04
N ASP A 318 34.12 -8.56 -19.85
CA ASP A 318 32.93 -8.02 -19.18
C ASP A 318 33.25 -6.66 -18.52
N GLY A 319 32.25 -5.80 -18.42
CA GLY A 319 32.29 -4.62 -17.58
C GLY A 319 32.50 -4.95 -16.11
N GLY A 320 33.15 -4.04 -15.37
CA GLY A 320 33.54 -4.26 -14.00
C GLY A 320 32.41 -4.01 -12.98
N VAL A 321 32.79 -3.95 -11.70
CA VAL A 321 31.87 -3.73 -10.58
C VAL A 321 32.22 -2.43 -9.86
N VAL A 322 31.23 -1.58 -9.68
CA VAL A 322 31.29 -0.39 -8.84
C VAL A 322 30.40 -0.62 -7.61
N GLU A 323 30.99 -0.50 -6.41
CA GLU A 323 30.26 -0.70 -5.15
C GLU A 323 30.39 0.54 -4.24
N ASN A 324 29.27 1.13 -3.87
CA ASN A 324 29.19 2.23 -2.91
C ASN A 324 28.38 1.77 -1.70
N ARG A 325 29.00 1.64 -0.53
CA ARG A 325 28.35 1.11 0.67
C ARG A 325 28.66 1.90 1.93
N GLY A 326 27.63 2.13 2.73
CA GLY A 326 27.74 2.89 3.98
C GLY A 326 26.47 2.78 4.82
N GLY A 327 26.48 3.39 6.00
CA GLY A 327 25.24 3.64 6.74
C GLY A 327 24.33 4.61 5.99
N LYS A 328 24.93 5.56 5.26
CA LYS A 328 24.25 6.43 4.29
C LYS A 328 25.08 6.48 3.00
N VAL A 329 24.41 6.45 1.86
CA VAL A 329 25.02 6.72 0.56
C VAL A 329 24.27 7.89 -0.07
N GLU A 330 25.01 8.90 -0.53
CA GLU A 330 24.48 10.08 -1.18
C GLU A 330 25.09 10.21 -2.56
N VAL A 331 24.26 10.15 -3.60
CA VAL A 331 24.67 10.26 -4.99
C VAL A 331 24.17 11.61 -5.55
N GLN A 332 25.08 12.46 -5.91
CA GLN A 332 24.76 13.78 -6.46
C GLN A 332 24.31 13.71 -7.93
N LEU A 333 23.60 14.74 -8.37
CA LEU A 333 23.07 14.84 -9.75
C LEU A 333 24.14 14.63 -10.83
N ALA A 334 25.36 15.14 -10.62
CA ALA A 334 26.45 15.06 -11.59
C ALA A 334 27.13 13.68 -11.64
N ALA A 335 26.87 12.80 -10.70
CA ALA A 335 27.53 11.49 -10.61
C ALA A 335 27.30 10.64 -11.87
N GLN A 336 28.39 10.08 -12.39
CA GLN A 336 28.40 9.21 -13.55
C GLN A 336 29.09 7.88 -13.21
N VAL A 337 28.41 6.77 -13.52
CA VAL A 337 28.98 5.43 -13.38
C VAL A 337 28.85 4.70 -14.70
N ASP A 338 29.94 4.17 -15.16
CA ASP A 338 30.02 3.44 -16.43
C ASP A 338 30.64 2.07 -16.22
N THR A 339 29.90 1.04 -16.59
CA THR A 339 30.35 -0.36 -16.57
C THR A 339 30.02 -1.07 -17.89
N GLN A 340 29.75 -0.33 -18.95
CA GLN A 340 29.40 -0.86 -20.26
C GLN A 340 30.57 -1.71 -20.85
N ALA A 341 30.19 -2.74 -21.61
CA ALA A 341 31.12 -3.54 -22.37
C ALA A 341 30.73 -3.58 -23.84
N ASP A 342 31.70 -3.43 -24.76
CA ASP A 342 31.44 -3.49 -26.20
C ASP A 342 31.24 -4.91 -26.69
N GLN A 343 31.97 -5.89 -26.16
CA GLN A 343 31.92 -7.28 -26.60
C GLN A 343 31.67 -8.29 -25.48
N GLY A 344 31.32 -7.79 -24.29
CA GLY A 344 31.03 -8.59 -23.10
C GLY A 344 29.70 -8.24 -22.46
N ARG A 345 29.48 -8.71 -21.24
CA ARG A 345 28.31 -8.36 -20.42
C ARG A 345 28.57 -7.04 -19.73
N THR A 346 27.59 -6.14 -19.76
CA THR A 346 27.60 -4.93 -18.94
C THR A 346 27.79 -5.28 -17.47
N GLY A 347 28.64 -4.52 -16.78
CA GLY A 347 28.90 -4.68 -15.35
C GLY A 347 27.78 -4.09 -14.47
N THR A 348 28.11 -3.95 -13.17
CA THR A 348 27.06 -3.60 -12.18
C THR A 348 27.54 -2.48 -11.25
N TRP A 349 26.65 -1.52 -11.00
CA TRP A 349 26.76 -0.55 -9.93
C TRP A 349 25.87 -0.93 -8.75
N LYS A 350 26.50 -1.17 -7.58
CA LYS A 350 25.83 -1.58 -6.34
C LYS A 350 25.83 -0.45 -5.34
N ILE A 351 24.65 -0.07 -4.84
CA ILE A 351 24.49 0.91 -3.77
C ILE A 351 23.84 0.19 -2.58
N ARG A 352 24.53 0.21 -1.42
CA ARG A 352 24.04 -0.38 -0.17
C ARG A 352 24.03 0.67 0.93
N SER A 353 22.83 0.99 1.42
CA SER A 353 22.59 1.99 2.46
C SER A 353 21.64 1.45 3.53
N ASN A 354 21.59 2.05 4.72
CA ASN A 354 20.58 1.65 5.72
C ASN A 354 19.17 1.90 5.24
N GLU A 355 18.93 3.02 4.56
CA GLU A 355 17.69 3.36 3.86
C GLU A 355 18.02 3.78 2.44
N VAL A 356 17.14 3.52 1.49
CA VAL A 356 17.28 3.94 0.09
C VAL A 356 16.04 4.69 -0.36
N ASP A 357 16.22 5.94 -0.75
CA ASP A 357 15.19 6.80 -1.30
C ASP A 357 15.61 7.31 -2.69
N VAL A 358 14.76 7.12 -3.69
CA VAL A 358 14.89 7.68 -5.04
C VAL A 358 13.85 8.78 -5.21
N ALA A 359 14.29 10.04 -5.36
CA ALA A 359 13.41 11.20 -5.37
C ALA A 359 13.60 12.09 -6.63
N GLN A 360 12.66 12.99 -6.90
CA GLN A 360 12.74 13.96 -8.01
C GLN A 360 13.71 15.08 -7.69
N THR A 361 13.68 15.59 -6.48
CA THR A 361 14.47 16.72 -6.01
C THR A 361 14.98 16.46 -4.60
N ALA A 362 16.10 17.09 -4.25
CA ALA A 362 16.58 17.09 -2.88
C ALA A 362 15.60 17.91 -2.00
N THR A 363 14.98 17.23 -1.04
CA THR A 363 14.09 17.82 -0.03
C THR A 363 14.86 18.11 1.27
N ARG A 364 14.16 18.36 2.39
CA ARG A 364 14.78 18.50 3.72
C ARG A 364 15.62 17.28 4.15
N LYS A 365 15.26 16.08 3.67
CA LYS A 365 16.05 14.85 3.82
C LYS A 365 16.72 14.58 2.48
N THR A 366 18.06 14.57 2.43
CA THR A 366 18.82 14.26 1.20
C THR A 366 18.53 12.82 0.79
N PRO A 367 17.94 12.56 -0.39
CA PRO A 367 17.70 11.21 -0.87
C PRO A 367 19.01 10.46 -1.14
N THR A 368 18.95 9.14 -1.28
CA THR A 368 20.11 8.34 -1.70
C THR A 368 20.56 8.73 -3.11
N LEU A 369 19.62 8.91 -4.04
CA LEU A 369 19.90 9.43 -5.38
C LEU A 369 18.64 10.04 -6.02
N LEU A 370 18.84 10.87 -7.03
CA LEU A 370 17.75 11.41 -7.83
C LEU A 370 17.36 10.46 -8.96
N ALA A 371 16.08 10.44 -9.31
CA ALA A 371 15.54 9.59 -10.36
C ALA A 371 16.19 9.86 -11.74
N ASP A 372 16.53 11.11 -12.05
CA ASP A 372 17.25 11.47 -13.28
C ASP A 372 18.66 10.89 -13.32
N THR A 373 19.35 10.87 -12.17
CA THR A 373 20.69 10.26 -12.06
C THR A 373 20.60 8.74 -12.21
N LEU A 374 19.60 8.11 -11.59
CA LEU A 374 19.33 6.68 -11.75
C LEU A 374 19.04 6.33 -13.22
N SER A 375 18.12 7.06 -13.85
CA SER A 375 17.73 6.85 -15.24
C SER A 375 18.89 7.01 -16.22
N ARG A 376 19.70 8.04 -16.04
CA ARG A 376 20.89 8.30 -16.89
C ARG A 376 21.91 7.18 -16.78
N ASN A 377 22.26 6.74 -15.58
CA ASN A 377 23.27 5.70 -15.36
C ASN A 377 22.77 4.30 -15.78
N LEU A 378 21.45 4.05 -15.79
CA LEU A 378 20.87 2.85 -16.41
C LEU A 378 21.13 2.77 -17.94
N GLY A 379 21.55 3.85 -18.58
CA GLY A 379 22.00 3.85 -19.98
C GLY A 379 23.23 2.97 -20.23
N SER A 380 24.15 2.91 -19.27
CA SER A 380 25.48 2.24 -19.41
C SER A 380 25.77 1.18 -18.34
N THR A 381 24.88 0.94 -17.38
CA THR A 381 25.22 0.15 -16.19
C THR A 381 24.00 -0.60 -15.65
N HIS A 382 24.16 -1.87 -15.24
CA HIS A 382 23.22 -2.54 -14.37
C HIS A 382 23.26 -1.92 -12.97
N ILE A 383 22.11 -1.67 -12.34
CA ILE A 383 22.08 -1.00 -11.04
C ILE A 383 21.35 -1.86 -10.00
N GLU A 384 22.00 -2.03 -8.84
CA GLU A 384 21.44 -2.70 -7.67
C GLU A 384 21.35 -1.72 -6.50
N LEU A 385 20.16 -1.42 -6.03
CA LEU A 385 19.89 -0.59 -4.85
C LEU A 385 19.43 -1.49 -3.70
N THR A 386 20.14 -1.42 -2.56
CA THR A 386 19.83 -2.25 -1.39
C THR A 386 19.63 -1.39 -0.15
N SER A 387 18.43 -1.44 0.43
CA SER A 387 18.13 -0.93 1.75
C SER A 387 18.36 -2.02 2.80
N LYS A 388 19.29 -1.79 3.74
CA LYS A 388 19.71 -2.81 4.73
C LYS A 388 18.76 -2.92 5.92
N ARG A 389 18.17 -1.79 6.37
CA ARG A 389 17.40 -1.72 7.64
C ARG A 389 15.99 -1.20 7.49
N GLY A 390 15.69 -0.42 6.45
CA GLY A 390 14.38 0.23 6.22
C GLY A 390 13.76 -0.15 4.90
N ASN A 391 12.69 0.57 4.56
CA ASN A 391 12.05 0.44 3.26
C ASN A 391 12.95 1.01 2.16
N LEU A 392 12.78 0.50 0.95
CA LEU A 392 13.28 1.12 -0.26
C LEU A 392 12.13 1.86 -0.93
N LYS A 393 12.32 3.17 -1.20
CA LYS A 393 11.29 4.00 -1.81
C LYS A 393 11.71 4.55 -3.15
N VAL A 394 10.80 4.51 -4.11
CA VAL A 394 10.92 5.17 -5.41
C VAL A 394 9.78 6.17 -5.52
N ASP A 395 10.07 7.43 -5.22
CA ASP A 395 9.06 8.51 -5.13
C ASP A 395 8.99 9.36 -6.42
N ALA A 396 9.78 9.00 -7.45
CA ALA A 396 9.84 9.74 -8.70
C ALA A 396 9.96 8.81 -9.91
N PRO A 397 9.57 9.28 -11.11
CA PRO A 397 9.65 8.48 -12.33
C PRO A 397 11.08 8.06 -12.69
N VAL A 398 11.27 6.78 -12.99
CA VAL A 398 12.55 6.21 -13.48
C VAL A 398 12.34 5.61 -14.87
N SER A 399 13.20 5.96 -15.82
CA SER A 399 13.08 5.43 -17.18
C SER A 399 14.43 5.17 -17.85
N TRP A 400 14.49 4.11 -18.68
CA TRP A 400 15.66 3.80 -19.50
C TRP A 400 15.29 3.05 -20.78
N ASN A 401 16.20 3.09 -21.76
CA ASN A 401 16.02 2.44 -23.07
C ASN A 401 17.14 1.45 -23.43
N SER A 402 18.02 1.16 -22.48
CA SER A 402 19.10 0.15 -22.64
C SER A 402 18.62 -1.25 -22.25
N ALA A 403 19.45 -2.26 -22.51
CA ALA A 403 19.26 -3.64 -22.03
C ALA A 403 19.56 -3.81 -20.54
N ASN A 404 19.91 -2.75 -19.84
CA ASN A 404 20.35 -2.83 -18.46
C ASN A 404 19.23 -3.21 -17.50
N LYS A 405 19.64 -3.69 -16.32
CA LYS A 405 18.73 -4.19 -15.28
C LYS A 405 18.78 -3.27 -14.06
N LEU A 406 17.60 -3.03 -13.49
CA LEU A 406 17.44 -2.37 -12.19
C LEU A 406 16.99 -3.40 -11.17
N SER A 407 17.71 -3.53 -10.06
CA SER A 407 17.32 -4.35 -8.91
C SER A 407 17.12 -3.47 -7.69
N LEU A 408 15.94 -3.57 -7.07
CA LEU A 408 15.54 -2.83 -5.87
C LEU A 408 15.29 -3.82 -4.74
N SER A 409 16.09 -3.75 -3.67
CA SER A 409 16.06 -4.73 -2.59
C SER A 409 15.91 -4.07 -1.22
N ALA A 410 14.92 -4.48 -0.44
CA ALA A 410 14.74 -4.11 0.96
C ALA A 410 14.96 -5.36 1.84
N GLU A 411 16.13 -5.45 2.51
CA GLU A 411 16.53 -6.66 3.26
C GLU A 411 15.70 -6.89 4.52
N GLN A 412 15.15 -5.83 5.13
CA GLN A 412 14.33 -5.88 6.34
C GLN A 412 12.97 -5.17 6.22
N GLY A 413 12.70 -4.49 5.09
CA GLY A 413 11.53 -3.63 4.89
C GLY A 413 10.68 -4.01 3.69
N ASP A 414 9.94 -3.00 3.23
CA ASP A 414 9.09 -3.02 2.04
C ASP A 414 9.80 -2.34 0.87
N VAL A 415 9.41 -2.70 -0.35
CA VAL A 415 9.69 -1.92 -1.55
C VAL A 415 8.45 -1.11 -1.89
N GLU A 416 8.55 0.22 -1.85
CA GLU A 416 7.45 1.16 -2.11
C GLU A 416 7.70 1.88 -3.45
N LEU A 417 6.80 1.68 -4.40
CA LEU A 417 6.84 2.32 -5.72
C LEU A 417 5.74 3.37 -5.82
N ASN A 418 6.08 4.62 -5.55
CA ASN A 418 5.20 5.79 -5.67
C ASN A 418 5.42 6.54 -7.00
N GLY A 419 6.55 6.33 -7.67
CA GLY A 419 6.88 6.83 -8.99
C GLY A 419 6.86 5.74 -10.06
N THR A 420 6.52 6.09 -11.29
CA THR A 420 6.46 5.14 -12.42
C THR A 420 7.85 4.60 -12.78
N ILE A 421 7.89 3.32 -13.19
CA ILE A 421 9.10 2.69 -13.73
C ILE A 421 8.84 2.29 -15.20
N LYS A 422 9.67 2.81 -16.12
CA LYS A 422 9.52 2.55 -17.55
C LYS A 422 10.82 2.08 -18.19
N ALA A 423 10.83 0.88 -18.76
CA ALA A 423 11.94 0.36 -19.56
C ALA A 423 11.46 0.02 -20.98
N THR A 424 12.14 0.60 -21.98
CA THR A 424 11.82 0.38 -23.39
C THR A 424 12.91 -0.37 -24.14
N GLY A 425 14.07 -0.59 -23.50
CA GLY A 425 15.18 -1.31 -24.10
C GLY A 425 14.93 -2.81 -24.24
N ASN A 426 15.44 -3.41 -25.32
CA ASN A 426 15.37 -4.86 -25.51
C ASN A 426 16.28 -5.55 -24.49
N GLY A 427 15.77 -6.58 -23.81
CA GLY A 427 16.48 -7.28 -22.75
C GLY A 427 16.54 -6.54 -21.42
N ALA A 428 15.89 -5.38 -21.29
CA ALA A 428 15.81 -4.65 -20.02
C ALA A 428 15.16 -5.50 -18.92
N GLY A 429 15.62 -5.33 -17.67
CA GLY A 429 15.12 -6.08 -16.53
C GLY A 429 14.79 -5.21 -15.33
N LEU A 430 13.77 -5.63 -14.57
CA LEU A 430 13.44 -5.08 -13.27
C LEU A 430 13.29 -6.22 -12.26
N ALA A 431 14.01 -6.13 -11.15
CA ALA A 431 13.86 -7.05 -10.03
C ALA A 431 13.48 -6.28 -8.76
N LEU A 432 12.42 -6.68 -8.09
CA LEU A 432 11.93 -6.11 -6.84
C LEU A 432 12.00 -7.19 -5.76
N ASN A 433 12.77 -6.94 -4.70
CA ASN A 433 12.97 -7.89 -3.60
C ASN A 433 12.61 -7.22 -2.27
N ALA A 434 11.57 -7.66 -1.61
CA ALA A 434 11.11 -7.14 -0.32
C ALA A 434 11.07 -8.24 0.74
N ARG A 435 11.60 -7.96 1.93
CA ARG A 435 11.44 -8.89 3.06
C ARG A 435 9.97 -9.07 3.44
N ASN A 436 9.17 -8.01 3.33
CA ASN A 436 7.75 -8.03 3.64
C ASN A 436 6.89 -7.87 2.38
N GLU A 437 6.60 -6.63 1.97
CA GLU A 437 5.64 -6.32 0.91
C GLU A 437 6.28 -5.51 -0.22
N ILE A 438 5.81 -5.76 -1.44
CA ILE A 438 5.99 -4.83 -2.56
C ILE A 438 4.69 -4.03 -2.66
N ARG A 439 4.75 -2.72 -2.34
CA ARG A 439 3.62 -1.80 -2.45
C ARG A 439 3.78 -0.95 -3.69
N GLN A 440 2.93 -1.19 -4.65
CA GLN A 440 2.96 -0.49 -5.93
C GLN A 440 1.78 0.46 -6.04
N LYS A 441 2.06 1.79 -6.12
CA LYS A 441 1.08 2.88 -6.34
C LYS A 441 1.21 3.53 -7.70
N ALA A 442 2.24 3.19 -8.45
CA ALA A 442 2.49 3.74 -9.78
C ALA A 442 2.80 2.64 -10.79
N ASP A 443 2.60 2.93 -12.06
CA ASP A 443 2.74 1.96 -13.14
C ASP A 443 4.18 1.47 -13.34
N ILE A 444 4.32 0.18 -13.62
CA ILE A 444 5.52 -0.43 -14.19
C ILE A 444 5.26 -0.76 -15.65
N THR A 445 6.11 -0.29 -16.56
CA THR A 445 6.01 -0.57 -17.99
C THR A 445 7.32 -1.10 -18.55
N LEU A 446 7.33 -2.35 -19.01
CA LEU A 446 8.44 -2.97 -19.72
C LEU A 446 7.98 -3.32 -21.13
N SER A 447 8.37 -2.52 -22.14
CA SER A 447 7.86 -2.63 -23.51
C SER A 447 8.88 -3.11 -24.54
N GLY A 448 10.17 -3.22 -24.18
CA GLY A 448 11.20 -3.80 -25.05
C GLY A 448 11.00 -5.31 -25.26
N GLN A 449 11.63 -5.87 -26.29
CA GLN A 449 11.62 -7.32 -26.52
C GLN A 449 12.47 -8.03 -25.44
N ASN A 450 12.06 -9.24 -25.03
CA ASN A 450 12.75 -10.08 -24.06
C ASN A 450 13.01 -9.37 -22.71
N THR A 451 12.12 -8.47 -22.31
CA THR A 451 12.18 -7.82 -20.99
C THR A 451 11.83 -8.82 -19.90
N ALA A 452 12.38 -8.60 -18.70
CA ALA A 452 12.16 -9.49 -17.55
C ALA A 452 11.72 -8.70 -16.32
N LEU A 453 10.64 -9.14 -15.69
CA LEU A 453 10.20 -8.66 -14.37
C LEU A 453 10.27 -9.80 -13.36
N SER A 454 10.97 -9.56 -12.25
CA SER A 454 11.02 -10.49 -11.11
C SER A 454 10.54 -9.81 -9.84
N LEU A 455 9.62 -10.43 -9.14
CA LEU A 455 9.07 -9.97 -7.85
C LEU A 455 9.32 -11.03 -6.78
N ASN A 456 10.04 -10.67 -5.71
CA ASN A 456 10.24 -11.55 -4.56
C ASN A 456 9.76 -10.83 -3.30
N TYR A 457 8.84 -11.40 -2.58
CA TYR A 457 8.23 -10.80 -1.39
C TYR A 457 7.87 -11.86 -0.34
N GLY A 458 8.03 -11.49 0.93
CA GLY A 458 7.72 -12.39 2.04
C GLY A 458 6.24 -12.49 2.37
N LYS A 459 5.47 -11.41 2.13
CA LYS A 459 4.03 -11.36 2.43
C LYS A 459 3.19 -11.29 1.16
N ARG A 460 3.26 -10.18 0.42
CA ARG A 460 2.43 -9.94 -0.79
C ARG A 460 3.01 -8.86 -1.70
N HIS A 461 2.58 -8.88 -2.95
CA HIS A 461 2.61 -7.75 -3.88
C HIS A 461 1.22 -7.11 -3.91
N SER A 462 1.10 -5.83 -3.55
CA SER A 462 -0.16 -5.09 -3.55
C SER A 462 -0.14 -3.97 -4.58
N LEU A 463 -1.11 -4.00 -5.48
CA LEU A 463 -1.42 -2.91 -6.40
C LEU A 463 -2.39 -1.95 -5.71
N GLN A 464 -2.05 -0.67 -5.63
CA GLN A 464 -2.85 0.39 -5.03
C GLN A 464 -3.06 1.50 -6.07
N ASP A 465 -4.07 2.34 -5.85
CA ASP A 465 -4.34 3.53 -6.68
C ASP A 465 -4.45 3.20 -8.19
N ASP A 466 -5.10 2.06 -8.54
CA ASP A 466 -5.26 1.53 -9.90
C ASP A 466 -3.93 1.32 -10.66
N ALA A 467 -2.82 1.16 -9.95
CA ALA A 467 -1.51 0.88 -10.54
C ALA A 467 -1.50 -0.45 -11.31
N ARG A 468 -0.77 -0.48 -12.41
CA ARG A 468 -0.66 -1.65 -13.27
C ARG A 468 0.78 -1.99 -13.64
N VAL A 469 0.97 -3.24 -14.05
CA VAL A 469 2.23 -3.72 -14.63
C VAL A 469 1.99 -4.09 -16.09
N THR A 470 2.69 -3.42 -16.99
CA THR A 470 2.61 -3.69 -18.44
C THR A 470 3.89 -4.37 -18.92
N LEU A 471 3.74 -5.56 -19.52
CA LEU A 471 4.78 -6.37 -20.14
C LEU A 471 4.41 -6.60 -21.60
N SER A 472 4.53 -5.56 -22.45
CA SER A 472 4.00 -5.58 -23.83
C SER A 472 5.00 -6.03 -24.88
N GLY A 473 6.28 -6.17 -24.56
CA GLY A 473 7.31 -6.60 -25.50
C GLY A 473 7.21 -8.09 -25.85
N LYS A 474 7.53 -8.45 -27.08
CA LYS A 474 7.61 -9.85 -27.49
C LYS A 474 8.67 -10.59 -26.66
N GLY A 475 8.34 -11.77 -26.12
CA GLY A 475 9.24 -12.56 -25.30
C GLY A 475 9.43 -12.02 -23.88
N ALA A 476 8.57 -11.09 -23.43
CA ALA A 476 8.57 -10.63 -22.05
C ALA A 476 8.35 -11.80 -21.07
N SER A 477 9.06 -11.79 -19.95
CA SER A 477 8.98 -12.80 -18.90
C SER A 477 8.58 -12.19 -17.57
N PHE A 478 7.87 -12.98 -16.78
CA PHE A 478 7.46 -12.62 -15.42
C PHE A 478 7.73 -13.77 -14.46
N ARG A 479 8.32 -13.45 -13.32
CA ARG A 479 8.59 -14.39 -12.24
C ARG A 479 8.17 -13.79 -10.90
N ALA A 480 7.54 -14.57 -10.04
CA ALA A 480 7.21 -14.15 -8.69
C ALA A 480 7.51 -15.28 -7.69
N ASN A 481 8.27 -14.94 -6.62
CA ASN A 481 8.71 -15.89 -5.58
C ASN A 481 9.24 -17.20 -6.17
N ASP A 482 10.20 -17.09 -7.08
CA ASP A 482 10.87 -18.18 -7.77
C ASP A 482 9.96 -19.06 -8.66
N GLN A 483 8.76 -18.58 -8.96
CA GLN A 483 7.83 -19.26 -9.87
C GLN A 483 7.71 -18.49 -11.18
N ASP A 484 7.84 -19.19 -12.29
CA ASP A 484 7.64 -18.60 -13.62
C ASP A 484 6.14 -18.56 -13.98
N TYR A 485 5.75 -17.48 -14.67
CA TYR A 485 4.39 -17.27 -15.17
C TYR A 485 4.42 -17.08 -16.69
N LYS A 486 3.42 -17.59 -17.37
CA LYS A 486 3.21 -17.32 -18.79
C LYS A 486 2.57 -15.95 -18.99
N VAL A 487 3.19 -15.11 -19.80
CA VAL A 487 2.70 -13.75 -20.12
C VAL A 487 1.68 -13.83 -21.25
N VAL A 488 0.46 -13.37 -20.98
CA VAL A 488 -0.66 -13.32 -21.93
C VAL A 488 -0.81 -11.89 -22.44
N GLN A 489 -0.65 -11.68 -23.75
CA GLN A 489 -0.64 -10.35 -24.39
C GLN A 489 -1.69 -10.20 -25.49
N SER A 490 -2.41 -11.27 -25.81
CA SER A 490 -3.40 -11.26 -26.88
C SER A 490 -4.59 -12.17 -26.58
N LEU A 491 -5.72 -11.91 -27.26
CA LEU A 491 -6.92 -12.74 -27.16
C LEU A 491 -6.66 -14.20 -27.56
N GLN A 492 -5.75 -14.44 -28.51
CA GLN A 492 -5.36 -15.79 -28.88
C GLN A 492 -4.64 -16.50 -27.74
N GLN A 493 -3.66 -15.84 -27.11
CA GLN A 493 -2.95 -16.41 -25.96
C GLN A 493 -3.88 -16.60 -24.76
N LEU A 494 -4.87 -15.72 -24.57
CA LEU A 494 -5.91 -15.90 -23.56
C LEU A 494 -6.70 -17.19 -23.79
N ARG A 495 -7.08 -17.50 -25.06
CA ARG A 495 -7.74 -18.77 -25.42
C ARG A 495 -6.85 -20.00 -25.20
N GLU A 496 -5.54 -19.86 -25.34
CA GLU A 496 -4.57 -20.95 -25.17
C GLU A 496 -4.43 -21.41 -23.70
N ILE A 497 -4.90 -20.62 -22.73
CA ILE A 497 -4.99 -21.02 -21.31
C ILE A 497 -5.81 -22.32 -21.18
N ASP A 498 -6.79 -22.52 -22.03
CA ASP A 498 -7.64 -23.71 -22.03
C ASP A 498 -6.87 -25.04 -22.19
N ARG A 499 -5.65 -25.00 -22.75
CA ARG A 499 -4.79 -26.17 -22.88
C ARG A 499 -4.16 -26.61 -21.57
N ASN A 500 -3.90 -25.68 -20.64
CA ASN A 500 -3.19 -25.95 -19.39
C ASN A 500 -3.78 -25.14 -18.22
N LEU A 501 -4.92 -25.54 -17.72
CA LEU A 501 -5.67 -24.86 -16.65
C LEU A 501 -5.01 -24.87 -15.26
N GLY A 502 -3.91 -25.60 -15.09
CA GLY A 502 -3.17 -25.69 -13.81
C GLY A 502 -1.94 -24.79 -13.72
N GLU A 503 -1.60 -24.07 -14.79
CA GLU A 503 -0.39 -23.23 -14.81
C GLU A 503 -0.63 -21.82 -14.26
N ARG A 504 0.46 -21.04 -14.21
CA ARG A 504 0.46 -19.66 -13.74
C ARG A 504 0.52 -18.72 -14.92
N TYR A 505 -0.36 -17.73 -14.94
CA TYR A 505 -0.49 -16.75 -16.00
C TYR A 505 -0.50 -15.33 -15.44
N VAL A 506 0.07 -14.40 -16.21
CA VAL A 506 -0.07 -12.96 -15.97
C VAL A 506 -0.60 -12.27 -17.23
N LEU A 507 -1.45 -11.28 -17.07
CA LEU A 507 -1.87 -10.43 -18.18
C LEU A 507 -0.79 -9.37 -18.43
N GLY A 508 -0.13 -9.45 -19.58
CA GLY A 508 1.00 -8.58 -19.91
C GLY A 508 0.61 -7.17 -20.38
N ASN A 509 -0.59 -7.00 -20.88
CA ASN A 509 -1.17 -5.71 -21.31
C ASN A 509 -2.68 -5.82 -21.40
N ALA A 510 -3.35 -4.70 -21.58
CA ALA A 510 -4.78 -4.69 -21.84
C ALA A 510 -5.12 -5.47 -23.13
N ILE A 511 -6.23 -6.21 -23.10
CA ILE A 511 -6.76 -6.97 -24.25
C ILE A 511 -8.15 -6.46 -24.58
N ASP A 512 -8.32 -5.91 -25.78
CA ASP A 512 -9.63 -5.59 -26.35
C ASP A 512 -10.14 -6.80 -27.14
N GLY A 513 -11.26 -7.35 -26.75
CA GLY A 513 -11.92 -8.49 -27.42
C GLY A 513 -12.67 -8.11 -28.71
N GLY A 514 -12.89 -6.81 -28.96
CA GLY A 514 -13.59 -6.34 -30.19
C GLY A 514 -15.01 -6.90 -30.35
N ASN A 515 -15.71 -7.16 -29.26
CA ASN A 515 -17.02 -7.81 -29.17
C ASN A 515 -17.06 -9.22 -29.80
N THR A 516 -15.92 -9.89 -29.88
CA THR A 516 -15.87 -11.26 -30.40
C THR A 516 -16.42 -12.27 -29.42
N SER A 517 -17.01 -13.34 -29.95
CA SER A 517 -17.46 -14.47 -29.18
C SER A 517 -16.28 -15.20 -28.53
N PHE A 518 -16.36 -15.42 -27.24
CA PHE A 518 -15.33 -16.08 -26.45
C PHE A 518 -15.91 -17.26 -25.67
N LEU A 519 -15.41 -18.47 -25.94
CA LEU A 519 -15.80 -19.64 -25.19
C LEU A 519 -15.19 -19.58 -23.78
N SER A 520 -16.01 -19.80 -22.77
CA SER A 520 -15.61 -19.87 -21.36
C SER A 520 -14.40 -20.79 -21.17
N LEU A 521 -13.34 -20.29 -20.55
CA LEU A 521 -12.12 -21.08 -20.28
C LEU A 521 -12.43 -22.28 -19.38
N GLY A 522 -11.92 -23.42 -19.76
CA GLY A 522 -12.23 -24.71 -19.11
C GLY A 522 -13.51 -25.33 -19.63
N ASN A 523 -14.55 -24.57 -19.94
CA ASN A 523 -15.88 -25.03 -20.40
C ASN A 523 -16.38 -26.29 -19.66
N GLY A 524 -16.44 -26.21 -18.31
CA GLY A 524 -16.78 -27.29 -17.38
C GLY A 524 -15.58 -27.92 -16.65
N ARG A 525 -14.34 -27.74 -17.14
CA ARG A 525 -13.11 -28.14 -16.45
C ARG A 525 -12.69 -27.06 -15.46
N ALA A 526 -12.02 -27.45 -14.37
CA ALA A 526 -11.56 -26.53 -13.35
C ALA A 526 -10.24 -25.83 -13.73
N PHE A 527 -10.18 -24.53 -13.54
CA PHE A 527 -8.94 -23.75 -13.52
C PHE A 527 -8.34 -23.85 -12.11
N THR A 528 -7.20 -24.53 -11.97
CA THR A 528 -6.51 -24.76 -10.70
C THR A 528 -5.23 -23.94 -10.55
N GLY A 529 -4.87 -23.16 -11.56
CA GLY A 529 -3.68 -22.34 -11.60
C GLY A 529 -3.82 -20.98 -10.92
N ILE A 530 -2.98 -20.05 -11.34
CA ILE A 530 -3.04 -18.63 -10.93
C ILE A 530 -3.20 -17.78 -12.19
N PHE A 531 -4.19 -16.90 -12.20
CA PHE A 531 -4.29 -15.84 -13.21
C PHE A 531 -4.20 -14.49 -12.50
N ASP A 532 -3.12 -13.75 -12.76
CA ASP A 532 -2.88 -12.42 -12.21
C ASP A 532 -3.00 -11.39 -13.34
N GLY A 533 -4.01 -10.54 -13.28
CA GLY A 533 -4.21 -9.46 -14.25
C GLY A 533 -3.16 -8.37 -14.19
N LEU A 534 -2.36 -8.31 -13.10
CA LEU A 534 -1.37 -7.25 -12.87
C LEU A 534 -1.96 -5.83 -13.01
N GLY A 535 -3.24 -5.63 -12.71
CA GLY A 535 -3.96 -4.37 -12.88
C GLY A 535 -4.37 -4.06 -14.32
N ASN A 536 -4.11 -4.95 -15.29
CA ASN A 536 -4.53 -4.76 -16.67
C ASN A 536 -5.99 -5.15 -16.89
N GLU A 537 -6.53 -4.73 -18.03
CA GLU A 537 -7.93 -4.85 -18.39
C GLU A 537 -8.15 -5.85 -19.54
N ILE A 538 -9.24 -6.59 -19.46
CA ILE A 538 -9.83 -7.32 -20.60
C ILE A 538 -11.20 -6.67 -20.87
N SER A 539 -11.43 -6.20 -22.10
CA SER A 539 -12.65 -5.49 -22.45
C SER A 539 -13.33 -6.02 -23.71
N ASN A 540 -14.61 -5.64 -23.87
CA ASN A 540 -15.39 -5.91 -25.08
C ASN A 540 -15.42 -7.40 -25.49
N LEU A 541 -15.73 -8.31 -24.54
CA LEU A 541 -15.90 -9.75 -24.82
C LEU A 541 -17.37 -10.16 -24.76
N ALA A 542 -17.78 -11.03 -25.69
CA ALA A 542 -19.05 -11.74 -25.62
C ALA A 542 -18.82 -13.19 -25.19
N VAL A 543 -18.91 -13.45 -23.87
CA VAL A 543 -18.61 -14.75 -23.28
C VAL A 543 -19.83 -15.68 -23.36
N TYR A 544 -19.60 -16.91 -23.79
CA TYR A 544 -20.59 -17.97 -23.83
C TYR A 544 -19.99 -19.31 -23.36
N GLY A 545 -20.83 -20.26 -22.94
CA GLY A 545 -20.41 -21.59 -22.52
C GLY A 545 -21.44 -22.65 -22.93
N THR A 546 -21.02 -23.91 -22.92
CA THR A 546 -21.88 -25.07 -23.12
C THR A 546 -22.01 -25.96 -21.88
N SER A 547 -21.37 -25.56 -20.77
CA SER A 547 -21.40 -26.24 -19.47
C SER A 547 -22.38 -25.58 -18.49
N ALA A 548 -22.53 -26.13 -17.31
CA ALA A 548 -23.32 -25.55 -16.22
C ALA A 548 -22.74 -24.23 -15.68
N PHE A 549 -21.45 -24.02 -15.82
CA PHE A 549 -20.75 -22.86 -15.28
C PHE A 549 -20.27 -21.98 -16.44
N ILE A 550 -20.64 -20.70 -16.47
CA ILE A 550 -20.37 -19.79 -17.58
C ILE A 550 -19.80 -18.47 -17.05
N GLY A 551 -18.62 -18.10 -17.51
CA GLY A 551 -17.89 -16.89 -17.21
C GLY A 551 -16.61 -16.82 -18.03
N LEU A 552 -15.77 -15.82 -17.87
CA LEU A 552 -14.45 -15.83 -18.51
C LEU A 552 -13.72 -17.14 -18.15
N PHE A 553 -13.79 -17.54 -16.90
CA PHE A 553 -13.45 -18.89 -16.43
C PHE A 553 -14.73 -19.67 -16.10
N SER A 554 -14.85 -20.88 -16.61
CA SER A 554 -16.02 -21.72 -16.31
C SER A 554 -16.09 -22.03 -14.81
N ASN A 555 -15.04 -22.63 -14.26
CA ASN A 555 -14.98 -23.07 -12.88
C ASN A 555 -13.59 -22.76 -12.28
N ASN A 556 -13.52 -21.87 -11.28
CA ASN A 556 -12.26 -21.49 -10.62
C ASN A 556 -12.04 -22.30 -9.34
N HIS A 557 -10.98 -23.10 -9.27
CA HIS A 557 -10.45 -23.76 -8.07
C HIS A 557 -9.09 -23.17 -7.66
N GLY A 558 -8.53 -22.25 -8.47
CA GLY A 558 -7.23 -21.61 -8.28
C GLY A 558 -7.36 -20.20 -7.72
N THR A 559 -6.51 -19.31 -8.23
CA THR A 559 -6.50 -17.90 -7.81
C THR A 559 -6.67 -16.99 -9.02
N LEU A 560 -7.65 -16.10 -8.96
CA LEU A 560 -7.87 -15.02 -9.93
C LEU A 560 -7.69 -13.69 -9.20
N ARG A 561 -6.78 -12.83 -9.67
CA ARG A 561 -6.48 -11.59 -8.95
C ARG A 561 -6.04 -10.44 -9.83
N ASN A 562 -6.16 -9.21 -9.31
CA ASN A 562 -5.65 -7.97 -9.92
C ASN A 562 -6.11 -7.79 -11.37
N LEU A 563 -7.37 -8.06 -11.67
CA LEU A 563 -7.92 -8.09 -13.03
C LEU A 563 -9.08 -7.11 -13.17
N TYR A 564 -9.10 -6.33 -14.26
CA TYR A 564 -10.21 -5.49 -14.64
C TYR A 564 -10.93 -6.07 -15.86
N LEU A 565 -12.26 -6.14 -15.77
CA LEU A 565 -13.13 -6.56 -16.86
C LEU A 565 -14.07 -5.38 -17.20
N ASP A 566 -14.09 -4.94 -18.44
CA ASP A 566 -14.96 -3.82 -18.86
C ASP A 566 -15.78 -4.19 -20.10
N ARG A 567 -17.08 -3.82 -20.12
CA ARG A 567 -18.00 -4.12 -21.22
C ARG A 567 -17.97 -5.60 -21.66
N VAL A 568 -18.01 -6.51 -20.67
CA VAL A 568 -18.11 -7.94 -20.94
C VAL A 568 -19.57 -8.35 -20.91
N GLU A 569 -20.05 -8.97 -21.99
CA GLU A 569 -21.38 -9.55 -22.09
C GLU A 569 -21.30 -11.05 -21.83
N VAL A 570 -22.15 -11.55 -20.94
CA VAL A 570 -22.23 -13.00 -20.65
C VAL A 570 -23.67 -13.46 -20.82
N SER A 571 -23.85 -14.51 -21.61
CA SER A 571 -25.16 -15.10 -21.83
C SER A 571 -25.14 -16.61 -21.54
N GLY A 572 -26.24 -17.10 -20.96
CA GLY A 572 -26.37 -18.51 -20.65
C GLY A 572 -26.45 -19.38 -21.90
N SER A 573 -26.08 -20.65 -21.76
CA SER A 573 -26.17 -21.67 -22.81
C SER A 573 -27.61 -21.93 -23.23
N ARG A 574 -27.79 -22.20 -24.51
CA ARG A 574 -29.04 -22.70 -25.07
C ARG A 574 -29.20 -24.22 -24.94
N SER A 575 -28.19 -24.94 -24.48
CA SER A 575 -28.11 -26.39 -24.43
C SER A 575 -28.63 -26.98 -23.09
N THR A 576 -29.58 -27.80 -23.24
CA THR A 576 -30.19 -28.87 -22.49
C THR A 576 -29.77 -29.21 -21.05
N GLY A 577 -30.69 -29.06 -20.10
CA GLY A 577 -30.84 -29.98 -18.94
C GLY A 577 -30.11 -29.63 -17.67
N TYR A 578 -29.25 -28.63 -17.64
CA TYR A 578 -28.52 -28.22 -16.45
C TYR A 578 -28.88 -26.81 -15.99
N ASN A 579 -28.84 -26.58 -14.68
CA ASN A 579 -28.84 -25.22 -14.13
C ASN A 579 -27.58 -24.52 -14.58
N ASN A 580 -27.66 -23.22 -14.92
CA ASN A 580 -26.51 -22.43 -15.33
C ASN A 580 -26.15 -21.42 -14.25
N ASP A 581 -24.93 -21.52 -13.73
CA ASP A 581 -24.35 -20.49 -12.87
C ASP A 581 -23.51 -19.56 -13.75
N ILE A 582 -23.93 -18.31 -13.84
CA ILE A 582 -23.43 -17.33 -14.82
C ILE A 582 -22.84 -16.15 -14.09
N GLY A 583 -21.54 -15.85 -14.35
CA GLY A 583 -20.87 -14.67 -13.85
C GLY A 583 -19.90 -14.09 -14.86
N THR A 584 -19.57 -12.83 -14.77
CA THR A 584 -18.65 -12.20 -15.75
C THR A 584 -17.25 -12.80 -15.67
N LEU A 585 -16.72 -12.99 -14.47
CA LEU A 585 -15.40 -13.58 -14.24
C LEU A 585 -15.44 -15.10 -14.20
N ALA A 586 -16.36 -15.65 -13.43
CA ALA A 586 -16.45 -17.11 -13.29
C ALA A 586 -17.90 -17.57 -13.13
N GLY A 587 -18.23 -18.72 -13.74
CA GLY A 587 -19.50 -19.40 -13.47
C GLY A 587 -19.55 -19.89 -12.02
N ALA A 588 -18.52 -20.63 -11.59
CA ALA A 588 -18.34 -21.06 -10.20
C ALA A 588 -16.95 -20.68 -9.67
N ASN A 589 -16.88 -20.35 -8.37
CA ASN A 589 -15.63 -20.10 -7.65
C ASN A 589 -15.55 -21.00 -6.41
N LEU A 590 -14.59 -21.92 -6.39
CA LEU A 590 -14.20 -22.75 -5.25
C LEU A 590 -12.81 -22.33 -4.71
N GLY A 591 -12.12 -21.45 -5.42
CA GLY A 591 -10.80 -20.93 -5.09
C GLY A 591 -10.86 -19.53 -4.48
N THR A 592 -9.91 -18.70 -4.87
CA THR A 592 -9.76 -17.32 -4.37
C THR A 592 -9.89 -16.32 -5.51
N ILE A 593 -10.70 -15.28 -5.28
CA ILE A 593 -10.79 -14.08 -6.12
C ILE A 593 -10.38 -12.88 -5.26
N HIS A 594 -9.39 -12.12 -5.71
CA HIS A 594 -8.87 -10.99 -4.95
C HIS A 594 -8.54 -9.80 -5.86
N ASN A 595 -8.98 -8.60 -5.45
CA ASN A 595 -8.76 -7.36 -6.19
C ASN A 595 -9.17 -7.48 -7.67
N VAL A 596 -10.46 -7.77 -7.90
CA VAL A 596 -11.04 -7.87 -9.24
C VAL A 596 -12.17 -6.87 -9.41
N LYS A 597 -12.13 -6.13 -10.51
CA LYS A 597 -13.12 -5.12 -10.86
C LYS A 597 -13.83 -5.47 -12.17
N VAL A 598 -15.14 -5.44 -12.14
CA VAL A 598 -16.00 -5.58 -13.31
C VAL A 598 -16.78 -4.28 -13.50
N SER A 599 -16.70 -3.71 -14.70
CA SER A 599 -17.45 -2.50 -15.06
C SER A 599 -18.27 -2.70 -16.33
N ASN A 600 -19.42 -2.02 -16.40
CA ASN A 600 -20.29 -2.02 -17.56
C ASN A 600 -20.68 -3.43 -18.07
N ALA A 601 -20.76 -4.41 -17.17
CA ALA A 601 -21.11 -5.78 -17.53
C ALA A 601 -22.58 -5.91 -17.92
N ARG A 602 -22.85 -6.87 -18.82
CA ARG A 602 -24.21 -7.29 -19.16
C ARG A 602 -24.34 -8.79 -18.97
N VAL A 603 -25.07 -9.21 -17.93
CA VAL A 603 -25.30 -10.62 -17.63
C VAL A 603 -26.76 -10.97 -17.89
N THR A 604 -27.01 -11.94 -18.75
CA THR A 604 -28.37 -12.32 -19.16
C THR A 604 -28.60 -13.80 -18.93
N GLY A 605 -29.72 -14.14 -18.30
CA GLY A 605 -30.13 -15.51 -18.07
C GLY A 605 -30.41 -16.29 -19.37
N SER A 606 -30.20 -17.60 -19.34
CA SER A 606 -30.50 -18.52 -20.45
C SER A 606 -31.97 -18.99 -20.44
N ALA A 607 -32.34 -19.82 -21.39
CA ALA A 607 -33.65 -20.49 -21.41
C ALA A 607 -33.82 -21.58 -20.31
N GLN A 608 -32.77 -21.92 -19.61
CA GLN A 608 -32.72 -22.90 -18.49
C GLN A 608 -32.80 -22.20 -17.14
N ASN A 609 -32.83 -22.96 -16.06
CA ASN A 609 -32.71 -22.46 -14.69
C ASN A 609 -31.35 -21.79 -14.48
N ASN A 610 -31.34 -20.57 -13.96
CA ASN A 610 -30.13 -19.77 -13.88
C ASN A 610 -29.91 -19.18 -12.51
N THR A 611 -28.61 -19.06 -12.18
CA THR A 611 -28.09 -18.20 -11.12
C THR A 611 -27.20 -17.14 -11.76
N LEU A 612 -27.48 -15.86 -11.53
CA LEU A 612 -26.74 -14.74 -12.15
C LEU A 612 -25.94 -13.97 -11.14
N GLY A 613 -24.67 -13.74 -11.40
CA GLY A 613 -23.79 -12.84 -10.63
C GLY A 613 -23.06 -11.86 -11.52
N GLY A 614 -22.91 -10.63 -11.09
CA GLY A 614 -22.14 -9.64 -11.85
C GLY A 614 -20.66 -10.00 -11.94
N LEU A 615 -20.14 -10.75 -10.99
CA LEU A 615 -18.77 -11.29 -10.97
C LEU A 615 -18.79 -12.82 -11.08
N VAL A 616 -19.54 -13.49 -10.21
CA VAL A 616 -19.55 -14.95 -10.06
C VAL A 616 -20.98 -15.46 -9.94
N GLY A 617 -21.34 -16.52 -10.68
CA GLY A 617 -22.62 -17.19 -10.54
C GLY A 617 -22.76 -17.86 -9.18
N LEU A 618 -21.89 -18.82 -8.85
CA LEU A 618 -21.85 -19.60 -7.61
C LEU A 618 -20.50 -19.43 -6.89
N ASN A 619 -20.49 -18.92 -5.66
CA ASN A 619 -19.30 -18.86 -4.82
C ASN A 619 -19.34 -19.89 -3.70
N LEU A 620 -18.36 -20.80 -3.68
CA LEU A 620 -18.08 -21.77 -2.62
C LEU A 620 -16.71 -21.50 -1.97
N GLY A 621 -15.96 -20.49 -2.46
CA GLY A 621 -14.62 -20.12 -2.04
C GLY A 621 -14.57 -18.73 -1.41
N ARG A 622 -13.48 -18.02 -1.65
CA ARG A 622 -13.25 -16.68 -1.09
C ARG A 622 -13.25 -15.62 -2.16
N ILE A 623 -13.95 -14.51 -1.90
CA ILE A 623 -13.92 -13.27 -2.68
C ILE A 623 -13.52 -12.14 -1.75
N ASP A 624 -12.50 -11.37 -2.12
CA ASP A 624 -12.01 -10.25 -1.34
C ASP A 624 -11.61 -9.08 -2.26
N GLN A 625 -12.00 -7.86 -1.88
CA GLN A 625 -11.72 -6.65 -2.66
C GLN A 625 -12.23 -6.73 -4.12
N ALA A 626 -13.49 -7.15 -4.27
CA ALA A 626 -14.09 -7.26 -5.58
C ALA A 626 -15.19 -6.21 -5.80
N SER A 627 -15.33 -5.76 -7.06
CA SER A 627 -16.41 -4.86 -7.44
C SER A 627 -17.06 -5.26 -8.75
N ALA A 628 -18.38 -5.02 -8.85
CA ALA A 628 -19.13 -5.23 -10.08
C ALA A 628 -20.09 -4.07 -10.35
N SER A 629 -20.14 -3.63 -11.61
CA SER A 629 -21.16 -2.66 -12.06
C SER A 629 -21.68 -3.06 -13.46
N GLY A 630 -22.95 -2.67 -13.73
CA GLY A 630 -23.57 -2.98 -15.00
C GLY A 630 -25.03 -3.42 -14.86
N GLN A 631 -25.48 -4.30 -15.76
CA GLN A 631 -26.86 -4.74 -15.88
C GLN A 631 -26.97 -6.27 -15.77
N LEU A 632 -27.88 -6.73 -14.91
CA LEU A 632 -28.24 -8.14 -14.79
C LEU A 632 -29.72 -8.31 -15.15
N ILE A 633 -30.03 -9.21 -16.08
CA ILE A 633 -31.37 -9.36 -16.64
C ILE A 633 -31.86 -10.78 -16.46
N GLY A 634 -32.86 -10.93 -15.57
CA GLY A 634 -33.57 -12.20 -15.38
C GLY A 634 -34.55 -12.50 -16.52
N ASN A 635 -34.78 -13.77 -16.82
CA ASN A 635 -35.59 -14.21 -17.99
C ASN A 635 -36.76 -15.16 -17.65
N GLY A 636 -37.24 -15.14 -16.39
CA GLY A 636 -38.37 -15.95 -15.96
C GLY A 636 -38.04 -17.38 -15.48
N ARG A 637 -36.80 -17.85 -15.71
CA ARG A 637 -36.23 -19.08 -15.15
C ARG A 637 -35.03 -18.83 -14.23
N THR A 638 -34.85 -17.60 -13.83
CA THR A 638 -33.77 -17.22 -12.94
C THR A 638 -34.21 -17.41 -11.49
N TYR A 639 -33.43 -18.16 -10.73
CA TYR A 639 -33.68 -18.44 -9.29
C TYR A 639 -33.01 -17.44 -8.36
N ALA A 640 -31.76 -17.09 -8.66
CA ALA A 640 -31.02 -16.13 -7.87
C ALA A 640 -30.28 -15.11 -8.75
N ILE A 641 -30.33 -13.85 -8.34
CA ILE A 641 -29.56 -12.77 -8.98
C ILE A 641 -28.84 -11.98 -7.90
N GLY A 642 -27.51 -11.86 -8.01
CA GLY A 642 -26.71 -11.00 -7.15
C GLY A 642 -25.83 -10.06 -7.97
N GLY A 643 -25.80 -8.80 -7.58
CA GLY A 643 -25.01 -7.80 -8.28
C GLY A 643 -23.53 -8.15 -8.36
N LEU A 644 -22.99 -8.87 -7.37
CA LEU A 644 -21.66 -9.43 -7.36
C LEU A 644 -21.72 -10.95 -7.53
N VAL A 645 -22.49 -11.63 -6.71
CA VAL A 645 -22.54 -13.11 -6.64
C VAL A 645 -23.97 -13.59 -6.65
N GLY A 646 -24.31 -14.53 -7.53
CA GLY A 646 -25.65 -15.12 -7.57
C GLY A 646 -25.95 -15.91 -6.30
N GLU A 647 -25.12 -16.89 -5.97
CA GLU A 647 -25.19 -17.66 -4.73
C GLU A 647 -23.86 -17.74 -3.99
N ASN A 648 -23.86 -17.52 -2.68
CA ASN A 648 -22.72 -17.65 -1.78
C ASN A 648 -23.01 -18.74 -0.74
N ILE A 649 -22.37 -19.90 -0.86
CA ILE A 649 -22.76 -21.11 -0.13
C ILE A 649 -21.54 -21.75 0.52
N SER A 650 -21.57 -21.94 1.84
CA SER A 650 -20.58 -22.76 2.53
C SER A 650 -20.87 -24.24 2.38
N THR A 651 -19.83 -25.04 2.38
CA THR A 651 -19.90 -26.50 2.28
C THR A 651 -19.16 -27.13 3.47
N ALA A 652 -19.26 -28.43 3.61
CA ALA A 652 -18.50 -29.18 4.62
C ALA A 652 -16.98 -29.00 4.46
N ASN A 653 -16.51 -28.60 3.28
CA ASN A 653 -15.08 -28.42 2.97
C ASN A 653 -14.55 -27.00 3.22
N GLY A 654 -15.41 -26.04 3.52
CA GLY A 654 -14.98 -24.65 3.80
C GLY A 654 -16.11 -23.63 3.86
N ILE A 655 -15.82 -22.51 4.51
CA ILE A 655 -16.74 -21.38 4.64
C ILE A 655 -16.55 -20.47 3.43
N ALA A 656 -17.58 -20.30 2.62
CA ALA A 656 -17.62 -19.31 1.57
C ALA A 656 -17.66 -17.90 2.17
N SER A 657 -16.90 -16.98 1.59
CA SER A 657 -16.83 -15.62 2.12
C SER A 657 -16.73 -14.56 1.02
N ILE A 658 -17.35 -13.41 1.31
CA ILE A 658 -17.22 -12.17 0.53
C ILE A 658 -16.82 -11.07 1.49
N ASP A 659 -15.67 -10.43 1.24
CA ASP A 659 -15.11 -9.40 2.10
C ASP A 659 -14.67 -8.17 1.29
N ASN A 660 -14.78 -6.96 1.88
CA ASN A 660 -14.34 -5.70 1.29
C ASN A 660 -14.84 -5.49 -0.16
N SER A 661 -16.10 -5.88 -0.45
CA SER A 661 -16.58 -5.98 -1.82
C SER A 661 -17.82 -5.10 -2.06
N GLN A 662 -18.03 -4.71 -3.32
CA GLN A 662 -19.15 -3.83 -3.65
C GLN A 662 -19.81 -4.14 -4.98
N ALA A 663 -21.08 -3.75 -5.11
CA ALA A 663 -21.79 -3.83 -6.39
C ALA A 663 -22.64 -2.55 -6.62
N ASP A 664 -22.58 -2.02 -7.83
CA ASP A 664 -23.39 -0.90 -8.33
C ASP A 664 -24.09 -1.31 -9.62
N VAL A 665 -25.28 -1.90 -9.46
CA VAL A 665 -25.92 -2.62 -10.56
C VAL A 665 -27.38 -2.27 -10.76
N ILE A 666 -27.84 -2.44 -12.01
CA ILE A 666 -29.27 -2.42 -12.35
C ILE A 666 -29.72 -3.87 -12.54
N ILE A 667 -30.55 -4.37 -11.64
CA ILE A 667 -31.15 -5.70 -11.72
C ILE A 667 -32.57 -5.57 -12.20
N SER A 668 -32.90 -6.21 -13.34
CA SER A 668 -34.20 -6.08 -13.99
C SER A 668 -34.67 -7.40 -14.64
N GLY A 669 -35.83 -7.37 -15.21
CA GLY A 669 -36.41 -8.52 -15.94
C GLY A 669 -37.37 -9.32 -15.12
N ARG A 670 -37.40 -10.65 -15.31
CA ARG A 670 -38.34 -11.56 -14.66
C ARG A 670 -37.60 -12.72 -13.99
N MET A 671 -38.00 -13.06 -12.78
CA MET A 671 -37.53 -14.24 -12.07
C MET A 671 -38.54 -15.36 -12.10
N SER A 672 -38.09 -16.58 -11.78
CA SER A 672 -38.97 -17.72 -11.60
C SER A 672 -39.97 -17.45 -10.48
N SER A 673 -41.20 -17.88 -10.69
CA SER A 673 -42.27 -17.84 -9.66
C SER A 673 -42.40 -19.16 -8.89
N ASP A 674 -41.48 -20.09 -9.09
CA ASP A 674 -41.46 -21.34 -8.36
C ASP A 674 -41.18 -21.09 -6.87
N SER A 675 -41.81 -21.90 -5.98
CA SER A 675 -41.61 -21.81 -4.53
C SER A 675 -40.17 -22.05 -4.06
N THR A 676 -39.28 -22.53 -4.96
CA THR A 676 -37.86 -22.73 -4.73
C THR A 676 -37.00 -21.51 -5.05
N ALA A 677 -37.57 -20.42 -5.58
CA ALA A 677 -36.83 -19.20 -5.91
C ALA A 677 -36.24 -18.58 -4.65
N TYR A 678 -34.95 -18.37 -4.67
CA TYR A 678 -34.23 -17.82 -3.52
C TYR A 678 -34.37 -16.30 -3.44
N GLY A 679 -34.07 -15.57 -4.52
CA GLY A 679 -34.30 -14.15 -4.57
C GLY A 679 -33.21 -13.35 -5.28
N ALA A 680 -33.35 -12.02 -5.22
CA ALA A 680 -32.39 -11.11 -5.80
C ALA A 680 -31.85 -10.12 -4.76
N GLY A 681 -30.52 -9.86 -4.82
CA GLY A 681 -29.83 -8.91 -3.98
C GLY A 681 -28.86 -8.04 -4.76
N GLY A 682 -28.74 -6.79 -4.35
CA GLY A 682 -27.81 -5.86 -4.98
C GLY A 682 -26.35 -6.35 -4.93
N LEU A 683 -25.98 -7.17 -3.94
CA LEU A 683 -24.67 -7.84 -3.84
C LEU A 683 -24.80 -9.34 -4.09
N VAL A 684 -25.67 -10.03 -3.34
CA VAL A 684 -25.80 -11.49 -3.40
C VAL A 684 -27.27 -11.89 -3.48
N GLY A 685 -27.62 -12.80 -4.39
CA GLY A 685 -28.97 -13.34 -4.50
C GLY A 685 -29.35 -14.20 -3.30
N ASN A 686 -28.54 -15.23 -3.00
CA ASN A 686 -28.74 -16.14 -1.90
C ASN A 686 -27.43 -16.37 -1.12
N ASN A 687 -27.44 -16.12 0.20
CA ASN A 687 -26.32 -16.38 1.11
C ASN A 687 -26.71 -17.51 2.06
N ARG A 688 -25.99 -18.63 2.00
CA ARG A 688 -26.30 -19.81 2.79
C ARG A 688 -25.12 -20.27 3.62
N GLU A 689 -25.27 -20.21 4.96
CA GLU A 689 -24.25 -20.63 5.93
C GLU A 689 -22.88 -19.95 5.70
N ALA A 690 -22.88 -18.80 4.99
CA ALA A 690 -21.69 -18.13 4.48
C ALA A 690 -21.53 -16.73 5.08
N ARG A 691 -20.35 -16.16 4.95
CA ARG A 691 -19.99 -14.87 5.55
C ARG A 691 -19.90 -13.77 4.51
N ILE A 692 -20.42 -12.59 4.89
CA ILE A 692 -20.26 -11.36 4.13
C ILE A 692 -19.83 -10.27 5.11
N SER A 693 -18.72 -9.57 4.83
CA SER A 693 -18.25 -8.49 5.68
C SER A 693 -17.75 -7.29 4.88
N ASN A 694 -17.80 -6.10 5.51
CA ASN A 694 -17.26 -4.84 4.96
C ASN A 694 -17.71 -4.57 3.51
N SER A 695 -18.99 -4.85 3.19
CA SER A 695 -19.46 -4.87 1.81
C SER A 695 -20.66 -3.94 1.60
N HIS A 696 -20.82 -3.44 0.38
CA HIS A 696 -21.82 -2.45 0.01
C HIS A 696 -22.53 -2.81 -1.30
N ALA A 697 -23.82 -2.43 -1.39
CA ALA A 697 -24.56 -2.46 -2.65
C ALA A 697 -25.27 -1.13 -2.94
N SER A 698 -25.24 -0.72 -4.22
CA SER A 698 -25.94 0.44 -4.75
C SER A 698 -26.68 0.10 -6.04
N GLY A 699 -27.34 1.09 -6.66
CA GLY A 699 -28.09 0.89 -7.88
C GLY A 699 -29.58 0.63 -7.66
N SER A 700 -30.16 -0.28 -8.43
CA SER A 700 -31.62 -0.53 -8.35
C SER A 700 -32.00 -1.97 -8.70
N LEU A 701 -33.03 -2.47 -7.99
CA LEU A 701 -33.69 -3.74 -8.29
C LEU A 701 -35.13 -3.46 -8.70
N ASN A 702 -35.49 -3.91 -9.90
CA ASN A 702 -36.86 -3.86 -10.41
C ASN A 702 -37.22 -5.14 -11.16
N LEU A 703 -37.80 -6.09 -10.45
CA LEU A 703 -38.03 -7.44 -10.92
C LEU A 703 -39.51 -7.85 -10.93
N ALA A 704 -39.88 -8.59 -11.97
CA ALA A 704 -41.21 -9.19 -12.06
C ALA A 704 -41.16 -10.66 -11.63
N GLY A 705 -42.21 -11.11 -10.94
CA GLY A 705 -42.35 -12.50 -10.48
C GLY A 705 -43.08 -12.60 -9.13
N ASN A 706 -43.72 -13.73 -8.84
CA ASN A 706 -44.36 -13.96 -7.56
C ASN A 706 -43.42 -14.58 -6.53
N ASN A 707 -43.68 -14.36 -5.26
CA ASN A 707 -42.96 -14.92 -4.11
C ASN A 707 -41.43 -14.58 -4.11
N LEU A 708 -41.07 -13.42 -4.64
CA LEU A 708 -39.68 -12.98 -4.73
C LEU A 708 -39.19 -12.39 -3.41
N ASN A 709 -38.00 -12.82 -2.99
CA ASN A 709 -37.25 -12.21 -1.90
C ASN A 709 -36.28 -11.19 -2.52
N LEU A 710 -36.55 -9.91 -2.32
CA LEU A 710 -35.77 -8.82 -2.87
C LEU A 710 -35.08 -8.04 -1.77
N GLY A 711 -33.75 -7.92 -1.82
CA GLY A 711 -32.99 -7.14 -0.85
C GLY A 711 -31.97 -6.23 -1.52
N GLY A 712 -31.83 -5.03 -1.03
CA GLY A 712 -30.86 -4.11 -1.58
C GLY A 712 -29.43 -4.62 -1.54
N LEU A 713 -29.09 -5.54 -0.62
CA LEU A 713 -27.82 -6.26 -0.54
C LEU A 713 -28.02 -7.76 -0.78
N LEU A 714 -28.91 -8.40 -0.03
CA LEU A 714 -29.16 -9.86 -0.07
C LEU A 714 -30.62 -10.17 -0.38
N GLY A 715 -30.88 -11.06 -1.35
CA GLY A 715 -32.21 -11.59 -1.54
C GLY A 715 -32.66 -12.46 -0.36
N ARG A 716 -31.88 -13.47 0.00
CA ARG A 716 -32.08 -14.35 1.15
C ARG A 716 -30.78 -14.57 1.91
N ASN A 717 -30.86 -14.58 3.23
CA ASN A 717 -29.77 -14.98 4.13
C ASN A 717 -30.25 -16.14 5.02
N TYR A 718 -29.72 -17.35 4.80
CA TYR A 718 -30.04 -18.54 5.57
C TYR A 718 -28.84 -18.95 6.41
N LEU A 719 -28.94 -18.88 7.74
CA LEU A 719 -27.87 -19.21 8.70
C LEU A 719 -26.54 -18.46 8.41
N GLY A 720 -26.59 -17.38 7.62
CA GLY A 720 -25.40 -16.63 7.21
C GLY A 720 -25.09 -15.46 8.16
N GLU A 721 -23.83 -15.06 8.15
CA GLU A 721 -23.32 -13.91 8.92
C GLU A 721 -23.10 -12.71 8.00
N LEU A 722 -23.67 -11.57 8.39
CA LEU A 722 -23.49 -10.28 7.70
C LEU A 722 -22.96 -9.26 8.69
N THR A 723 -21.76 -8.70 8.44
CA THR A 723 -21.12 -7.76 9.36
C THR A 723 -20.58 -6.54 8.61
N ASN A 724 -20.77 -5.33 9.19
CA ASN A 724 -20.31 -4.06 8.62
C ASN A 724 -20.74 -3.88 7.16
N ALA A 725 -22.01 -4.12 6.88
CA ALA A 725 -22.52 -4.10 5.52
C ALA A 725 -23.65 -3.10 5.33
N SER A 726 -23.76 -2.55 4.12
CA SER A 726 -24.77 -1.53 3.86
C SER A 726 -25.34 -1.61 2.44
N SER A 727 -26.52 -1.01 2.27
CA SER A 727 -27.15 -0.85 0.97
C SER A 727 -27.71 0.56 0.79
N SER A 728 -27.51 1.14 -0.38
CA SER A 728 -28.22 2.33 -0.86
C SER A 728 -29.11 2.04 -2.07
N ALA A 729 -29.20 0.77 -2.47
CA ALA A 729 -30.00 0.35 -3.63
C ALA A 729 -31.51 0.53 -3.39
N SER A 730 -32.21 1.02 -4.39
CA SER A 730 -33.68 1.05 -4.37
C SER A 730 -34.27 -0.32 -4.71
N VAL A 731 -35.30 -0.75 -3.96
CA VAL A 731 -35.92 -2.07 -4.12
C VAL A 731 -37.37 -1.92 -4.56
N SER A 732 -37.66 -2.50 -5.71
CA SER A 732 -39.03 -2.55 -6.25
C SER A 732 -39.26 -3.88 -6.99
N GLY A 733 -40.50 -4.23 -7.19
CA GLY A 733 -40.86 -5.41 -7.96
C GLY A 733 -42.35 -5.43 -8.28
N SER A 734 -42.75 -6.21 -9.30
CA SER A 734 -44.14 -6.46 -9.64
C SER A 734 -44.45 -7.96 -9.44
N GLY A 735 -45.59 -8.24 -8.87
CA GLY A 735 -46.01 -9.60 -8.51
C GLY A 735 -46.48 -9.69 -7.06
N ARG A 736 -47.09 -10.81 -6.70
CA ARG A 736 -47.63 -11.05 -5.38
C ARG A 736 -46.76 -11.96 -4.53
N GLY A 737 -46.77 -11.75 -3.22
CA GLY A 737 -46.03 -12.55 -2.28
C GLY A 737 -44.54 -12.15 -2.15
N GLY A 738 -43.75 -12.96 -1.39
CA GLY A 738 -42.37 -12.69 -1.10
C GLY A 738 -42.08 -11.54 -0.13
N PHE A 739 -40.81 -11.22 0.06
CA PHE A 739 -40.35 -10.25 1.06
C PHE A 739 -39.44 -9.22 0.43
N ARG A 740 -39.55 -7.95 0.81
CA ARG A 740 -38.73 -6.85 0.27
C ARG A 740 -38.04 -6.10 1.40
N GLY A 741 -36.74 -5.98 1.36
CA GLY A 741 -35.91 -5.27 2.33
C GLY A 741 -34.91 -4.35 1.69
N GLY A 742 -34.65 -3.21 2.27
CA GLY A 742 -33.63 -2.28 1.79
C GLY A 742 -32.21 -2.87 1.89
N LEU A 743 -32.01 -3.86 2.78
CA LEU A 743 -30.77 -4.64 2.88
C LEU A 743 -31.02 -6.12 2.55
N VAL A 744 -31.89 -6.78 3.26
CA VAL A 744 -32.16 -8.22 3.14
C VAL A 744 -33.64 -8.50 2.89
N GLY A 745 -33.98 -9.22 1.82
CA GLY A 745 -35.35 -9.64 1.56
C GLY A 745 -35.88 -10.57 2.66
N PHE A 746 -35.19 -11.71 2.86
CA PHE A 746 -35.51 -12.70 3.88
C PHE A 746 -34.27 -13.13 4.68
N ASN A 747 -34.28 -12.82 5.99
CA ASN A 747 -33.26 -13.30 6.94
C ASN A 747 -33.83 -14.46 7.76
N GLU A 748 -33.35 -15.67 7.50
CA GLU A 748 -33.78 -16.90 8.17
C GLU A 748 -32.62 -17.42 9.03
N LYS A 749 -32.77 -17.30 10.36
CA LYS A 749 -31.77 -17.70 11.37
C LYS A 749 -30.38 -17.10 11.17
N GLY A 750 -30.29 -16.01 10.39
CA GLY A 750 -29.01 -15.33 10.10
C GLY A 750 -28.71 -14.22 11.11
N THR A 751 -27.44 -13.88 11.24
CA THR A 751 -26.94 -12.81 12.12
C THR A 751 -26.52 -11.59 11.30
N LEU A 752 -27.11 -10.45 11.62
CA LEU A 752 -26.83 -9.15 11.01
C LEU A 752 -26.24 -8.20 12.06
N THR A 753 -24.99 -7.77 11.90
CA THR A 753 -24.28 -6.90 12.86
C THR A 753 -23.68 -5.68 12.17
N ASN A 754 -23.92 -4.49 12.74
CA ASN A 754 -23.43 -3.21 12.20
C ASN A 754 -23.89 -3.01 10.74
N VAL A 755 -25.20 -3.06 10.51
CA VAL A 755 -25.76 -3.01 9.15
C VAL A 755 -26.68 -1.83 8.93
N SER A 756 -26.73 -1.32 7.70
CA SER A 756 -27.62 -0.18 7.38
C SER A 756 -28.21 -0.24 5.97
N ALA A 757 -29.38 0.38 5.80
CA ALA A 757 -29.99 0.59 4.50
C ALA A 757 -30.49 2.03 4.34
N ARG A 758 -30.28 2.60 3.13
CA ARG A 758 -30.73 3.96 2.78
C ARG A 758 -31.66 4.01 1.57
N GLY A 759 -31.67 2.95 0.77
CA GLY A 759 -32.54 2.88 -0.41
C GLY A 759 -34.01 2.76 -0.05
N ASN A 760 -34.88 3.38 -0.86
CA ASN A 760 -36.32 3.25 -0.71
C ASN A 760 -36.81 1.85 -1.07
N VAL A 761 -37.87 1.39 -0.39
CA VAL A 761 -38.46 0.08 -0.61
C VAL A 761 -39.93 0.25 -1.04
N ASN A 762 -40.22 -0.22 -2.26
CA ASN A 762 -41.61 -0.34 -2.71
C ASN A 762 -42.12 -1.77 -2.45
N GLY A 763 -42.93 -1.92 -1.45
CA GLY A 763 -43.53 -3.20 -0.98
C GLY A 763 -44.78 -3.64 -1.73
N ALA A 764 -45.26 -2.90 -2.72
CA ALA A 764 -46.55 -3.17 -3.36
C ALA A 764 -46.76 -4.63 -3.78
N GLY A 765 -47.76 -5.30 -3.18
CA GLY A 765 -48.09 -6.71 -3.42
C GLY A 765 -47.23 -7.74 -2.65
N ALA A 766 -46.23 -7.32 -1.91
CA ALA A 766 -45.40 -8.22 -1.06
C ALA A 766 -46.20 -8.69 0.18
N VAL A 767 -45.81 -9.80 0.79
CA VAL A 767 -46.29 -10.22 2.10
C VAL A 767 -45.76 -9.28 3.18
N ALA A 768 -44.44 -8.98 3.13
CA ALA A 768 -43.86 -8.01 4.05
C ALA A 768 -42.78 -7.17 3.37
N ALA A 769 -42.68 -5.90 3.81
CA ALA A 769 -41.64 -4.99 3.37
C ALA A 769 -41.07 -4.21 4.55
N GLY A 770 -39.71 -4.10 4.58
CA GLY A 770 -38.98 -3.37 5.62
C GLY A 770 -37.88 -2.51 5.04
N GLY A 771 -37.62 -1.37 5.65
CA GLY A 771 -36.52 -0.49 5.20
C GLY A 771 -35.15 -1.15 5.30
N LEU A 772 -34.97 -2.16 6.18
CA LEU A 772 -33.76 -3.00 6.27
C LEU A 772 -34.09 -4.46 5.87
N VAL A 773 -35.00 -5.10 6.51
CA VAL A 773 -35.31 -6.53 6.34
C VAL A 773 -36.79 -6.73 6.01
N GLY A 774 -37.11 -7.43 4.93
CA GLY A 774 -38.50 -7.76 4.59
C GLY A 774 -39.13 -8.68 5.64
N ARG A 775 -38.51 -9.88 5.87
CA ARG A 775 -38.87 -10.83 6.93
C ARG A 775 -37.62 -11.27 7.70
N ASN A 776 -37.68 -11.23 9.01
CA ASN A 776 -36.70 -11.82 9.93
C ASN A 776 -37.33 -12.98 10.69
N GLU A 777 -36.80 -14.20 10.46
CA GLU A 777 -37.31 -15.41 11.11
C GLU A 777 -36.20 -16.12 11.89
N GLY A 778 -36.27 -16.11 13.21
CA GLY A 778 -35.26 -16.68 14.10
C GLY A 778 -33.90 -15.99 14.02
N GLY A 779 -33.81 -14.87 13.33
CA GLY A 779 -32.53 -14.15 13.10
C GLY A 779 -32.25 -13.06 14.14
N THR A 780 -30.97 -12.68 14.25
CA THR A 780 -30.50 -11.64 15.18
C THR A 780 -30.05 -10.39 14.42
N LEU A 781 -30.52 -9.22 14.84
CA LEU A 781 -30.12 -7.92 14.34
C LEU A 781 -29.50 -7.11 15.48
N THR A 782 -28.25 -6.70 15.33
CA THR A 782 -27.52 -5.88 16.30
C THR A 782 -26.90 -4.65 15.63
N ASN A 783 -27.11 -3.47 16.22
CA ASN A 783 -26.62 -2.20 15.67
C ASN A 783 -27.09 -2.01 14.21
N ALA A 784 -28.40 -2.05 13.98
CA ALA A 784 -28.98 -2.04 12.65
C ALA A 784 -29.85 -0.79 12.43
N SER A 785 -29.75 -0.18 11.23
CA SER A 785 -30.50 1.04 10.90
C SER A 785 -31.07 1.05 9.50
N ALA A 786 -32.21 1.74 9.33
CA ALA A 786 -32.82 2.07 8.04
C ALA A 786 -33.20 3.54 7.95
N GLU A 787 -32.91 4.16 6.81
CA GLU A 787 -33.19 5.58 6.56
C GLU A 787 -34.18 5.77 5.38
N GLY A 788 -34.25 4.82 4.45
CA GLY A 788 -35.13 4.89 3.29
C GLY A 788 -36.62 4.77 3.60
N ASP A 789 -37.47 5.40 2.82
CA ASP A 789 -38.92 5.30 2.91
C ASP A 789 -39.41 3.91 2.48
N VAL A 790 -40.47 3.42 3.17
CA VAL A 790 -41.12 2.16 2.84
C VAL A 790 -42.57 2.45 2.43
N SER A 791 -42.89 2.14 1.20
CA SER A 791 -44.19 2.33 0.63
C SER A 791 -44.82 1.00 0.20
N GLY A 792 -46.10 0.88 0.31
CA GLY A 792 -46.86 -0.31 -0.10
C GLY A 792 -48.16 0.03 -0.81
N ASN A 793 -48.76 -1.00 -1.42
CA ASN A 793 -50.12 -1.00 -1.90
C ASN A 793 -50.66 -2.44 -1.81
N GLY A 794 -51.35 -2.74 -0.70
CA GLY A 794 -51.81 -4.09 -0.36
C GLY A 794 -50.67 -5.00 0.18
N THR A 795 -49.68 -4.42 0.83
CA THR A 795 -48.68 -5.17 1.58
C THR A 795 -49.21 -5.50 2.98
N ASP A 796 -49.14 -6.77 3.38
CA ASP A 796 -49.73 -7.18 4.67
C ASP A 796 -49.02 -6.53 5.86
N SER A 797 -47.68 -6.54 5.87
CA SER A 797 -46.83 -5.98 6.94
C SER A 797 -45.73 -5.05 6.44
N LEU A 798 -45.76 -3.78 6.86
CA LEU A 798 -44.75 -2.76 6.54
C LEU A 798 -44.07 -2.25 7.79
N GLY A 799 -42.71 -2.21 7.78
CA GLY A 799 -41.96 -1.63 8.87
C GLY A 799 -40.82 -0.74 8.35
N GLY A 800 -40.51 0.34 9.02
CA GLY A 800 -39.39 1.21 8.67
C GLY A 800 -38.04 0.48 8.76
N LEU A 801 -37.93 -0.57 9.61
CA LEU A 801 -36.77 -1.43 9.69
C LEU A 801 -37.10 -2.86 9.22
N VAL A 802 -38.04 -3.52 9.81
CA VAL A 802 -38.40 -4.92 9.54
C VAL A 802 -39.89 -5.01 9.20
N GLY A 803 -40.23 -5.62 8.05
CA GLY A 803 -41.63 -5.84 7.70
C GLY A 803 -42.31 -6.82 8.65
N ASN A 804 -41.77 -8.03 8.74
CA ASN A 804 -42.27 -9.11 9.62
C ASN A 804 -41.13 -9.74 10.44
N ASN A 805 -41.23 -9.72 11.76
CA ASN A 805 -40.27 -10.27 12.71
C ASN A 805 -40.88 -11.43 13.51
N VAL A 806 -40.35 -12.65 13.26
CA VAL A 806 -40.86 -13.87 13.92
C VAL A 806 -39.70 -14.55 14.64
N LYS A 807 -39.85 -14.76 15.95
CA LYS A 807 -38.80 -15.37 16.81
C LYS A 807 -37.43 -14.68 16.70
N GLY A 808 -37.43 -13.40 16.32
CA GLY A 808 -36.22 -12.62 16.10
C GLY A 808 -35.76 -11.86 17.36
N THR A 809 -34.45 -11.60 17.42
CA THR A 809 -33.83 -10.74 18.45
C THR A 809 -33.28 -9.49 17.80
N LEU A 810 -33.78 -8.34 18.24
CA LEU A 810 -33.36 -7.02 17.76
C LEU A 810 -32.78 -6.21 18.91
N SER A 811 -31.54 -5.72 18.75
CA SER A 811 -30.84 -4.92 19.76
C SER A 811 -30.14 -3.71 19.13
N ASN A 812 -30.30 -2.53 19.71
CA ASN A 812 -29.75 -1.28 19.23
C ASN A 812 -30.17 -0.97 17.79
N VAL A 813 -31.48 -0.91 17.55
CA VAL A 813 -32.00 -0.79 16.18
C VAL A 813 -32.75 0.53 15.97
N SER A 814 -32.72 1.06 14.74
CA SER A 814 -33.39 2.32 14.44
C SER A 814 -33.93 2.41 13.02
N ALA A 815 -35.02 3.13 12.86
CA ALA A 815 -35.57 3.53 11.57
C ALA A 815 -35.93 5.01 11.56
N SER A 816 -35.69 5.69 10.42
CA SER A 816 -36.05 7.11 10.25
C SER A 816 -36.86 7.39 8.98
N GLY A 817 -36.97 6.45 8.05
CA GLY A 817 -37.77 6.56 6.86
C GLY A 817 -39.28 6.49 7.17
N ASN A 818 -40.11 7.13 6.35
CA ASN A 818 -41.56 7.09 6.47
C ASN A 818 -42.14 5.76 6.00
N VAL A 819 -43.24 5.34 6.61
CA VAL A 819 -43.96 4.11 6.26
C VAL A 819 -45.38 4.45 5.81
N ALA A 820 -45.74 4.08 4.59
CA ALA A 820 -47.06 4.38 4.06
C ALA A 820 -47.67 3.24 3.24
N ASP A 821 -48.93 2.85 3.52
CA ASP A 821 -49.72 1.93 2.69
C ASP A 821 -51.20 2.29 2.74
N LYS A 822 -51.90 2.22 1.57
CA LYS A 822 -53.33 2.48 1.45
C LYS A 822 -54.18 1.26 1.82
N SER A 823 -53.62 0.06 1.76
CA SER A 823 -54.35 -1.22 1.93
C SER A 823 -53.65 -2.22 2.83
N GLY A 824 -52.55 -1.85 3.49
CA GLY A 824 -51.73 -2.69 4.38
C GLY A 824 -52.40 -2.88 5.76
N ARG A 825 -52.19 -4.07 6.34
CA ARG A 825 -52.81 -4.41 7.62
C ARG A 825 -52.00 -4.02 8.85
N HIS A 826 -50.69 -4.17 8.79
CA HIS A 826 -49.78 -3.96 9.92
C HIS A 826 -48.67 -2.97 9.53
N LEU A 827 -48.74 -1.78 10.06
CA LEU A 827 -47.77 -0.73 9.76
C LEU A 827 -47.06 -0.26 11.03
N GLY A 828 -45.75 -0.27 11.04
CA GLY A 828 -44.94 0.25 12.14
C GLY A 828 -43.76 1.07 11.67
N GLY A 829 -43.43 2.14 12.36
CA GLY A 829 -42.28 2.97 12.05
C GLY A 829 -40.96 2.22 12.17
N LEU A 830 -40.93 1.10 12.94
CA LEU A 830 -39.82 0.19 13.00
C LEU A 830 -40.18 -1.20 12.44
N ILE A 831 -41.27 -1.82 12.96
CA ILE A 831 -41.65 -3.18 12.60
C ILE A 831 -43.16 -3.22 12.24
N GLY A 832 -43.49 -3.82 11.10
CA GLY A 832 -44.88 -4.01 10.72
C GLY A 832 -45.60 -4.98 11.66
N SER A 833 -45.14 -6.22 11.76
CA SER A 833 -45.63 -7.27 12.65
C SER A 833 -44.50 -7.97 13.38
N SER A 834 -44.69 -8.23 14.71
CA SER A 834 -43.67 -8.93 15.52
C SER A 834 -44.35 -10.05 16.31
N GLU A 835 -43.76 -11.27 16.26
CA GLU A 835 -44.27 -12.43 16.97
C GLU A 835 -43.15 -13.22 17.68
N GLN A 836 -43.36 -13.59 18.95
CA GLN A 836 -42.45 -14.41 19.77
C GLN A 836 -41.00 -13.88 19.77
N SER A 837 -40.85 -12.56 19.89
CA SER A 837 -39.58 -11.86 19.64
C SER A 837 -39.08 -11.06 20.84
N THR A 838 -37.82 -10.63 20.80
CA THR A 838 -37.24 -9.72 21.78
C THR A 838 -36.70 -8.48 21.08
N ILE A 839 -37.13 -7.29 21.55
CA ILE A 839 -36.73 -5.99 20.98
C ILE A 839 -36.21 -5.11 22.09
N THR A 840 -34.97 -4.69 22.00
CA THR A 840 -34.30 -3.86 23.02
C THR A 840 -33.57 -2.67 22.40
N ASN A 841 -33.68 -1.49 23.03
CA ASN A 841 -33.04 -0.24 22.59
C ASN A 841 -33.42 0.12 21.13
N ALA A 842 -34.73 0.26 20.89
CA ALA A 842 -35.28 0.45 19.57
C ALA A 842 -35.79 1.90 19.37
N LYS A 843 -35.54 2.50 18.18
CA LYS A 843 -35.97 3.85 17.88
C LYS A 843 -36.67 3.95 16.52
N ALA A 844 -37.83 4.60 16.46
CA ALA A 844 -38.51 4.95 15.22
C ALA A 844 -38.77 6.47 15.16
N ARG A 845 -38.47 7.09 14.03
CA ARG A 845 -38.61 8.55 13.85
C ARG A 845 -39.45 8.92 12.64
N GLY A 846 -39.61 8.05 11.66
CA GLY A 846 -40.39 8.27 10.46
C GLY A 846 -41.88 8.28 10.75
N ASP A 847 -42.67 9.02 9.97
CA ASP A 847 -44.11 9.06 10.02
C ASP A 847 -44.71 7.74 9.51
N VAL A 848 -45.84 7.31 10.12
CA VAL A 848 -46.53 6.10 9.74
C VAL A 848 -47.96 6.46 9.26
N ASN A 849 -48.27 6.14 8.00
CA ASN A 849 -49.54 6.46 7.39
C ASN A 849 -50.26 5.19 6.88
N GLY A 850 -51.16 4.63 7.71
CA GLY A 850 -51.89 3.41 7.40
C GLY A 850 -53.36 3.72 7.17
N MET A 851 -53.78 3.82 5.91
CA MET A 851 -55.13 4.23 5.52
C MET A 851 -56.12 3.06 5.32
N ALA A 852 -55.65 1.82 5.45
CA ALA A 852 -56.50 0.65 5.33
C ALA A 852 -57.52 0.58 6.48
N ASN A 853 -58.69 0.01 6.21
CA ASN A 853 -59.67 -0.28 7.25
C ASN A 853 -59.14 -1.35 8.21
N ASP A 854 -59.46 -1.15 9.52
CA ASP A 854 -59.08 -2.07 10.61
C ASP A 854 -57.53 -2.35 10.68
N ALA A 855 -56.73 -1.43 10.15
CA ALA A 855 -55.27 -1.55 10.18
C ALA A 855 -54.70 -1.37 11.59
N ARG A 856 -53.63 -2.07 11.88
CA ARG A 856 -52.82 -1.89 13.09
C ARG A 856 -51.66 -0.98 12.78
N VAL A 857 -51.68 0.22 13.33
CA VAL A 857 -50.71 1.26 12.96
C VAL A 857 -50.00 1.73 14.23
N GLY A 858 -48.73 1.53 14.31
CA GLY A 858 -47.90 1.93 15.46
C GLY A 858 -46.70 2.76 15.06
N GLY A 859 -46.33 3.75 15.85
CA GLY A 859 -45.15 4.56 15.62
C GLY A 859 -43.85 3.71 15.68
N LEU A 860 -43.87 2.60 16.45
CA LEU A 860 -42.81 1.60 16.48
C LEU A 860 -43.25 0.30 15.82
N ILE A 861 -44.31 -0.33 16.29
CA ILE A 861 -44.78 -1.64 15.84
C ILE A 861 -46.29 -1.59 15.52
N GLY A 862 -46.67 -2.10 14.34
CA GLY A 862 -48.08 -2.21 13.96
C GLY A 862 -48.81 -3.24 14.82
N SER A 863 -48.42 -4.50 14.83
CA SER A 863 -48.93 -5.59 15.66
C SER A 863 -47.82 -6.34 16.39
N SER A 864 -48.05 -6.60 17.69
CA SER A 864 -47.09 -7.30 18.56
C SER A 864 -47.77 -8.45 19.27
N LYS A 865 -47.30 -9.68 19.09
CA LYS A 865 -47.80 -10.87 19.74
C LYS A 865 -46.68 -11.64 20.45
N ASP A 866 -46.86 -11.94 21.74
CA ASP A 866 -45.89 -12.70 22.55
C ASP A 866 -44.44 -12.13 22.46
N THR A 867 -44.30 -10.79 22.40
CA THR A 867 -43.06 -10.08 22.16
C THR A 867 -42.65 -9.20 23.34
N LEU A 868 -41.39 -9.27 23.75
CA LEU A 868 -40.82 -8.38 24.75
C LEU A 868 -40.21 -7.12 24.10
N ILE A 869 -40.72 -5.96 24.46
CA ILE A 869 -40.28 -4.64 23.98
C ILE A 869 -39.74 -3.85 25.16
N THR A 870 -38.47 -3.50 25.13
CA THR A 870 -37.80 -2.79 26.23
C THR A 870 -36.95 -1.62 25.71
N ASN A 871 -37.00 -0.47 26.42
CA ASN A 871 -36.24 0.74 26.08
C ASN A 871 -36.51 1.22 24.64
N ALA A 872 -37.76 1.27 24.23
CA ALA A 872 -38.16 1.65 22.89
C ALA A 872 -38.70 3.08 22.81
N GLN A 873 -38.43 3.75 21.72
CA GLN A 873 -38.85 5.14 21.49
C GLN A 873 -39.47 5.31 20.10
N ALA A 874 -40.60 5.99 20.01
CA ALA A 874 -41.20 6.41 18.74
C ALA A 874 -41.53 7.92 18.79
N SER A 875 -41.18 8.63 17.70
CA SER A 875 -41.41 10.08 17.62
C SER A 875 -42.10 10.54 16.33
N GLY A 876 -42.26 9.67 15.35
CA GLY A 876 -42.97 9.97 14.11
C GLY A 876 -44.48 10.08 14.32
N LYS A 877 -45.16 10.88 13.48
CA LYS A 877 -46.60 11.02 13.45
C LYS A 877 -47.26 9.72 12.95
N VAL A 878 -48.36 9.31 13.64
CA VAL A 878 -49.11 8.11 13.27
C VAL A 878 -50.50 8.52 12.76
N ARG A 879 -50.88 8.02 11.57
CA ARG A 879 -52.22 8.17 11.02
C ARG A 879 -52.83 6.81 10.73
N GLY A 880 -54.02 6.56 11.32
CA GLY A 880 -54.80 5.36 11.07
C GLY A 880 -56.05 5.63 10.24
N GLY A 881 -56.44 4.66 9.41
CA GLY A 881 -57.69 4.66 8.64
C GLY A 881 -58.95 4.39 9.47
N ILE A 882 -60.05 4.04 8.78
CA ILE A 882 -61.32 3.68 9.43
C ILE A 882 -61.15 2.39 10.24
N GLY A 883 -61.68 2.34 11.50
CA GLY A 883 -61.59 1.18 12.37
C GLY A 883 -60.16 0.84 12.84
N ALA A 884 -59.17 1.66 12.53
CA ALA A 884 -57.76 1.37 12.81
C ALA A 884 -57.48 1.30 14.33
N PHE A 885 -56.54 0.42 14.70
CA PHE A 885 -55.90 0.38 16.01
C PHE A 885 -54.63 1.19 15.93
N ALA A 886 -54.67 2.45 16.34
CA ALA A 886 -53.57 3.40 16.18
C ALA A 886 -52.89 3.70 17.52
N GLY A 887 -51.58 3.46 17.63
CA GLY A 887 -50.81 3.74 18.83
C GLY A 887 -49.51 4.49 18.52
N GLY A 888 -49.12 5.46 19.34
CA GLY A 888 -47.85 6.19 19.15
C GLY A 888 -46.64 5.29 19.23
N LEU A 889 -46.72 4.14 19.97
CA LEU A 889 -45.67 3.09 19.98
C LEU A 889 -46.17 1.82 19.28
N VAL A 890 -47.28 1.23 19.74
CA VAL A 890 -47.79 -0.05 19.24
C VAL A 890 -49.25 0.08 18.85
N GLY A 891 -49.62 -0.36 17.64
CA GLY A 891 -51.02 -0.38 17.21
C GLY A 891 -51.82 -1.37 18.02
N GLN A 892 -51.42 -2.62 18.07
CA GLN A 892 -52.08 -3.68 18.86
C GLN A 892 -51.07 -4.54 19.60
N LEU A 893 -51.23 -4.73 20.91
CA LEU A 893 -50.43 -5.54 21.82
C LEU A 893 -51.21 -6.79 22.22
N GLU A 894 -50.77 -7.99 21.80
CA GLU A 894 -51.48 -9.25 21.94
C GLU A 894 -50.71 -10.30 22.75
N GLY A 895 -51.42 -11.28 23.31
CA GLY A 895 -50.82 -12.42 24.00
C GLY A 895 -50.03 -12.01 25.25
N SER A 896 -48.92 -12.62 25.46
CA SER A 896 -47.98 -12.33 26.55
C SER A 896 -47.04 -11.14 26.27
N SER A 897 -47.35 -10.30 25.27
CA SER A 897 -46.52 -9.15 24.91
C SER A 897 -46.33 -8.18 26.06
N LYS A 898 -45.12 -7.65 26.22
CA LYS A 898 -44.77 -6.69 27.24
C LYS A 898 -44.04 -5.47 26.63
N VAL A 899 -44.55 -4.26 27.03
CA VAL A 899 -43.85 -2.99 26.76
C VAL A 899 -43.34 -2.45 28.08
N ALA A 900 -42.01 -2.27 28.18
CA ALA A 900 -41.37 -1.75 29.38
C ALA A 900 -40.38 -0.61 29.09
N ASN A 901 -40.35 0.41 29.99
CA ASN A 901 -39.39 1.51 29.92
C ASN A 901 -39.35 2.21 28.54
N SER A 902 -40.56 2.40 27.96
CA SER A 902 -40.68 2.84 26.56
C SER A 902 -41.49 4.12 26.43
N SER A 903 -41.30 4.86 25.35
CA SER A 903 -41.98 6.14 25.17
C SER A 903 -42.44 6.40 23.75
N ALA A 904 -43.57 7.14 23.61
CA ALA A 904 -44.02 7.69 22.35
C ALA A 904 -44.22 9.21 22.47
N SER A 905 -43.75 9.98 21.51
CA SER A 905 -43.87 11.45 21.49
C SER A 905 -44.50 11.99 20.21
N GLY A 906 -44.70 11.17 19.19
CA GLY A 906 -45.40 11.54 17.97
C GLY A 906 -46.92 11.67 18.16
N ASP A 907 -47.54 12.60 17.44
CA ASP A 907 -49.02 12.75 17.44
C ASP A 907 -49.69 11.53 16.79
N VAL A 908 -50.85 11.14 17.31
CA VAL A 908 -51.63 10.02 16.79
C VAL A 908 -53.00 10.51 16.32
N GLU A 909 -53.27 10.27 15.05
CA GLU A 909 -54.53 10.66 14.40
C GLU A 909 -55.30 9.41 13.93
N GLY A 910 -56.48 9.20 14.39
CA GLY A 910 -57.35 8.07 14.01
C GLY A 910 -58.45 8.47 13.02
N GLY A 911 -58.84 7.55 12.13
CA GLY A 911 -60.01 7.69 11.27
C GLY A 911 -61.33 7.42 12.03
N ALA A 912 -62.46 7.33 11.30
CA ALA A 912 -63.74 7.00 11.88
C ALA A 912 -63.70 5.60 12.54
N SER A 913 -64.42 5.42 13.65
CA SER A 913 -64.49 4.16 14.40
C SER A 913 -63.15 3.57 14.88
N SER A 914 -62.06 4.36 14.88
CA SER A 914 -60.75 3.92 15.32
C SER A 914 -60.60 3.86 16.84
N HIS A 915 -59.61 3.04 17.28
CA HIS A 915 -59.17 2.96 18.67
C HIS A 915 -57.75 3.56 18.75
N VAL A 916 -57.64 4.67 19.44
CA VAL A 916 -56.46 5.52 19.38
C VAL A 916 -55.85 5.69 20.76
N GLY A 917 -54.58 5.30 20.90
CA GLY A 917 -53.83 5.51 22.13
C GLY A 917 -52.49 6.25 21.88
N GLY A 918 -52.12 7.16 22.75
CA GLY A 918 -50.85 7.88 22.64
C GLY A 918 -49.65 6.96 22.69
N LEU A 919 -49.76 5.80 23.38
CA LEU A 919 -48.72 4.73 23.38
C LEU A 919 -49.23 3.48 22.65
N VAL A 920 -50.38 2.93 23.03
CA VAL A 920 -50.93 1.67 22.50
C VAL A 920 -52.36 1.83 22.07
N GLY A 921 -52.69 1.45 20.83
CA GLY A 921 -54.10 1.48 20.33
C GLY A 921 -54.97 0.52 21.10
N THR A 922 -54.61 -0.78 21.14
CA THR A 922 -55.34 -1.82 21.93
C THR A 922 -54.33 -2.69 22.68
N ASN A 923 -54.55 -2.83 24.01
CA ASN A 923 -53.67 -3.61 24.90
C ASN A 923 -54.38 -4.87 25.43
N TYR A 924 -53.84 -6.06 25.07
CA TYR A 924 -54.19 -7.36 25.70
C TYR A 924 -53.03 -7.87 26.57
N GLY A 925 -51.82 -7.26 26.50
CA GLY A 925 -50.60 -7.63 27.19
C GLY A 925 -50.34 -6.81 28.45
N SER A 926 -49.07 -6.44 28.68
CA SER A 926 -48.66 -5.60 29.80
C SER A 926 -47.83 -4.39 29.38
N ILE A 927 -48.13 -3.26 30.00
CA ILE A 927 -47.42 -1.98 29.84
C ILE A 927 -46.86 -1.56 31.20
N GLU A 928 -45.56 -1.34 31.29
CA GLU A 928 -44.91 -0.95 32.55
C GLU A 928 -43.90 0.21 32.31
N ASN A 929 -43.85 1.16 33.27
CA ASN A 929 -42.82 2.24 33.29
C ASN A 929 -42.75 3.00 31.94
N SER A 930 -43.89 3.24 31.29
CA SER A 930 -43.90 3.77 29.93
C SER A 930 -44.70 5.04 29.81
N SER A 931 -44.44 5.86 28.80
CA SER A 931 -45.06 7.17 28.70
C SER A 931 -45.48 7.54 27.27
N ALA A 932 -46.52 8.39 27.17
CA ALA A 932 -46.94 9.02 25.93
C ALA A 932 -47.05 10.55 26.11
N SER A 933 -46.47 11.32 25.14
CA SER A 933 -46.54 12.79 25.18
C SER A 933 -47.15 13.41 23.92
N GLY A 934 -47.34 12.65 22.83
CA GLY A 934 -47.99 13.11 21.60
C GLY A 934 -49.51 13.33 21.79
N SER A 935 -50.04 14.28 21.03
CA SER A 935 -51.48 14.54 21.01
C SER A 935 -52.24 13.38 20.36
N VAL A 936 -53.40 13.04 20.92
CA VAL A 936 -54.32 12.02 20.39
C VAL A 936 -55.54 12.69 19.81
N THR A 937 -55.81 12.47 18.52
CA THR A 937 -56.90 13.13 17.82
C THR A 937 -57.73 12.16 16.98
N SER A 938 -59.03 12.36 16.91
CA SER A 938 -59.91 11.72 15.92
C SER A 938 -61.18 12.51 15.73
N ASN A 939 -61.64 12.54 14.50
CA ASN A 939 -62.92 13.19 14.18
C ASN A 939 -64.16 12.36 14.58
N GLN A 940 -64.06 11.03 14.49
CA GLN A 940 -65.12 10.06 14.72
C GLN A 940 -64.57 8.76 15.34
N GLY A 941 -63.56 8.85 16.21
CA GLY A 941 -62.96 7.68 16.87
C GLY A 941 -63.91 7.06 17.91
N GLN A 942 -63.81 5.71 18.03
CA GLN A 942 -64.70 4.99 18.97
C GLN A 942 -64.14 5.04 20.39
N SER A 943 -62.83 5.01 20.59
CA SER A 943 -62.19 5.20 21.90
C SER A 943 -60.79 5.87 21.74
N LEU A 944 -60.61 6.95 22.52
CA LEU A 944 -59.38 7.73 22.53
C LEU A 944 -58.78 7.74 23.93
N GLY A 945 -57.51 7.34 24.09
CA GLY A 945 -56.81 7.40 25.37
C GLY A 945 -55.44 8.06 25.22
N GLY A 946 -55.06 8.95 26.13
CA GLY A 946 -53.76 9.60 26.10
C GLY A 946 -52.60 8.63 26.18
N LEU A 947 -52.80 7.44 26.81
CA LEU A 947 -51.82 6.34 26.79
C LEU A 947 -52.37 5.13 26.00
N VAL A 948 -53.56 4.62 26.30
CA VAL A 948 -54.15 3.41 25.72
C VAL A 948 -55.55 3.66 25.21
N GLY A 949 -55.87 3.32 23.96
CA GLY A 949 -57.21 3.41 23.37
C GLY A 949 -58.16 2.43 24.03
N ILE A 950 -57.92 1.12 23.96
CA ILE A 950 -58.64 0.05 24.66
C ILE A 950 -57.71 -0.75 25.54
N ASN A 951 -58.03 -0.96 26.81
CA ASN A 951 -57.27 -1.79 27.73
C ASN A 951 -58.05 -3.04 28.15
N MET A 952 -57.52 -4.24 27.87
CA MET A 952 -57.96 -5.56 28.33
C MET A 952 -56.81 -6.29 29.07
N GLY A 953 -55.62 -5.70 29.11
CA GLY A 953 -54.45 -6.24 29.79
C GLY A 953 -54.06 -5.48 31.05
N SER A 954 -52.80 -5.27 31.33
CA SER A 954 -52.31 -4.53 32.49
C SER A 954 -51.55 -3.25 32.09
N VAL A 955 -51.78 -2.16 32.85
CA VAL A 955 -51.06 -0.89 32.73
C VAL A 955 -50.58 -0.46 34.10
N ARG A 956 -49.26 -0.36 34.30
CA ARG A 956 -48.64 -0.09 35.59
C ARG A 956 -47.55 0.96 35.50
N ASN A 957 -47.48 1.87 36.47
CA ASN A 957 -46.45 2.89 36.63
C ASN A 957 -46.15 3.67 35.32
N SER A 958 -47.21 4.03 34.59
CA SER A 958 -47.12 4.64 33.27
C SER A 958 -47.84 5.99 33.22
N SER A 959 -47.48 6.85 32.26
CA SER A 959 -47.97 8.22 32.24
C SER A 959 -48.38 8.71 30.85
N ALA A 960 -49.31 9.62 30.81
CA ALA A 960 -49.71 10.40 29.63
C ALA A 960 -49.64 11.90 29.91
N SER A 961 -49.11 12.65 28.95
CA SER A 961 -49.04 14.12 28.99
C SER A 961 -49.65 14.79 27.75
N GLY A 962 -49.85 14.04 26.65
CA GLY A 962 -50.41 14.57 25.41
C GLY A 962 -51.89 14.91 25.51
N LYS A 963 -52.29 15.92 24.75
CA LYS A 963 -53.68 16.39 24.69
C LYS A 963 -54.56 15.34 23.99
N VAL A 964 -55.75 15.01 24.59
CA VAL A 964 -56.78 14.17 23.96
C VAL A 964 -57.86 15.01 23.40
N VAL A 965 -58.12 14.96 22.08
CA VAL A 965 -59.12 15.78 21.38
C VAL A 965 -60.08 14.89 20.60
N ALA A 966 -61.27 14.75 21.10
CA ALA A 966 -62.39 14.17 20.37
C ALA A 966 -63.25 15.33 19.79
N GLN A 967 -63.47 15.36 18.50
CA GLN A 967 -64.30 16.42 17.88
C GLN A 967 -65.77 16.23 18.19
N ASN A 968 -66.19 15.02 18.50
CA ASN A 968 -67.57 14.76 18.96
C ASN A 968 -67.51 14.26 20.41
N PRO A 969 -68.19 15.00 21.39
CA PRO A 969 -68.16 14.67 22.82
C PRO A 969 -68.93 13.39 23.17
N LEU A 970 -69.65 12.78 22.23
CA LEU A 970 -70.39 11.51 22.46
C LEU A 970 -69.43 10.29 22.37
N PHE A 971 -68.16 10.48 21.87
CA PHE A 971 -67.23 9.39 21.82
C PHE A 971 -66.49 9.19 23.15
N ILE A 972 -65.99 7.93 23.37
CA ILE A 972 -65.29 7.57 24.59
C ILE A 972 -63.88 8.13 24.55
N HIS A 973 -63.49 9.00 25.49
CA HIS A 973 -62.17 9.59 25.58
C HIS A 973 -61.71 9.73 27.03
N GLY A 974 -60.51 9.33 27.30
CA GLY A 974 -59.84 9.40 28.60
C GLY A 974 -58.40 9.89 28.51
N GLY A 975 -57.97 10.66 29.50
CA GLY A 975 -56.60 11.21 29.54
C GLY A 975 -55.49 10.12 29.59
N LEU A 976 -55.79 8.95 30.21
CA LEU A 976 -54.91 7.81 30.23
C LEU A 976 -55.46 6.69 29.35
N ILE A 977 -56.65 6.18 29.66
CA ILE A 977 -57.30 5.06 29.00
C ILE A 977 -58.61 5.49 28.40
N GLY A 978 -58.90 5.26 27.13
CA GLY A 978 -60.14 5.53 26.48
C GLY A 978 -61.22 4.61 27.00
N LEU A 979 -61.09 3.31 26.77
CA LEU A 979 -62.04 2.28 27.20
C LEU A 979 -61.31 1.16 27.97
N ASN A 980 -61.65 0.91 29.21
CA ASN A 980 -61.18 -0.19 30.04
C ASN A 980 -62.17 -1.33 30.03
N LEU A 981 -61.76 -2.52 29.50
CA LEU A 981 -62.65 -3.72 29.45
C LEU A 981 -62.02 -4.83 30.30
N GLY A 982 -62.24 -4.76 31.65
CA GLY A 982 -61.63 -5.74 32.56
C GLY A 982 -60.15 -5.64 32.77
N GLY A 983 -59.49 -4.67 32.17
CA GLY A 983 -58.02 -4.49 32.27
C GLY A 983 -57.60 -3.93 33.62
N GLN A 984 -56.40 -4.38 34.11
CA GLN A 984 -55.80 -3.94 35.36
C GLN A 984 -55.04 -2.66 35.20
N GLN A 985 -55.05 -1.77 36.18
CA GLN A 985 -54.29 -0.53 36.21
C GLN A 985 -53.82 -0.19 37.61
N SER A 986 -52.55 0.30 37.73
CA SER A 986 -52.01 0.73 39.03
C SER A 986 -50.88 1.74 38.87
N GLN A 987 -50.78 2.70 39.79
CA GLN A 987 -49.68 3.67 39.88
C GLN A 987 -49.49 4.51 38.62
N ASN A 988 -50.52 4.74 37.82
CA ASN A 988 -50.43 5.53 36.60
C ASN A 988 -50.69 7.02 36.86
N THR A 989 -50.14 7.90 36.02
CA THR A 989 -50.15 9.35 36.25
C THR A 989 -50.61 10.11 34.99
N LEU A 990 -51.51 11.10 35.19
CA LEU A 990 -51.82 12.12 34.20
C LEU A 990 -51.02 13.38 34.47
N LEU A 991 -50.33 13.88 33.48
CA LEU A 991 -49.60 15.15 33.50
C LEU A 991 -50.50 16.28 32.94
N GLU A 992 -50.11 17.56 33.11
CA GLU A 992 -50.97 18.74 32.98
C GLU A 992 -51.86 18.82 31.72
N GLU A 993 -51.24 18.56 30.52
CA GLU A 993 -51.99 18.70 29.26
C GLU A 993 -53.02 17.56 29.02
N ALA A 994 -52.82 16.40 29.61
CA ALA A 994 -53.73 15.27 29.51
C ALA A 994 -54.89 15.34 30.49
N LYS A 995 -54.89 16.27 31.45
CA LYS A 995 -55.94 16.51 32.43
C LYS A 995 -57.21 17.19 31.87
N ASN A 996 -57.21 17.48 30.57
CA ASN A 996 -58.41 18.10 29.92
C ASN A 996 -59.63 17.19 29.83
N VAL A 997 -59.47 15.88 30.11
CA VAL A 997 -60.50 14.85 30.07
C VAL A 997 -60.34 13.89 31.25
N PRO A 998 -61.32 13.06 31.58
CA PRO A 998 -61.26 12.09 32.67
C PRO A 998 -60.13 11.12 32.48
N MET A 999 -59.51 10.58 33.58
CA MET A 999 -58.40 9.63 33.50
C MET A 999 -58.79 8.37 32.71
N ILE A 1000 -59.99 7.86 32.91
CA ILE A 1000 -60.54 6.76 32.11
C ILE A 1000 -61.89 7.28 31.51
N GLY A 1001 -61.98 7.10 30.17
CA GLY A 1001 -63.23 7.54 29.49
C GLY A 1001 -64.43 6.68 29.84
N ARG A 1002 -64.32 5.36 29.77
CA ARG A 1002 -65.37 4.39 30.24
C ARG A 1002 -64.67 3.17 30.81
N ASP A 1003 -65.10 2.72 31.98
CA ASP A 1003 -64.60 1.57 32.74
C ASP A 1003 -65.66 0.48 32.88
N PHE A 1004 -65.36 -0.74 32.50
CA PHE A 1004 -66.11 -1.96 32.66
C PHE A 1004 -65.22 -2.99 33.40
N SER A 1005 -64.47 -2.57 34.41
CA SER A 1005 -63.71 -3.47 35.28
C SER A 1005 -64.75 -4.23 36.18
N PHE A 1006 -64.72 -5.58 36.12
CA PHE A 1006 -65.55 -6.44 36.96
C PHE A 1006 -64.75 -6.79 38.21
#